data_d785772a735a58db425eda1e80ea9924
#
_entry.id   d785772a735a58db425eda1e80ea9924
#
_cell.length_a   1.000
_cell.length_b   1.000
_cell.length_c   1.000
_cell.angle_alpha   90.00
_cell.angle_beta   90.00
_cell.angle_gamma   90.00
#
_symmetry.space_group_name_H-M   'P 1'
#
loop_
_entity.id
_entity.type
_entity.pdbx_description
1 polymer ?
#
loop_
_entity_poly.entity_id
_entity_poly.type
_entity_poly.pdbx_seq_one_letter_code
_entity_poly.pdbx_strand_id
1 'polypeptide(L)'
;MKPLLFLALLASLAAGPSLGQTGQTAQAVDPLAPCMIRGRIFDAESGETMPYTNVYLAGTNYGTMAFTDGLYMIRGLPAGTYTVKASYISYALGSQTVTLRPGETVNLDFRLEVQAILTDTYEVAAERQLIEVDKTGSSHYMTAQQLQAVPLDQMVDMIALQPGVTMQDNEIHIRGGRAEDTMFVVDGVSVNDPLGGGGYGYQMDPAIINEIEVLTGGFNAEYGQAVSGVVNVSTKEGSDRVEARVSLKRDYLLHTVPKNDYIDWRDWSKFGESQNTDVVKASVSGPDPIAAGLRRLGIRLPGTQYMLVSGSMEISDGYLPMFSRQNRLESPIYKQAFWTPRGDNNWNGMAKWTWNPSNDRKFNINVSRNVSISQGFGLAGEGYPTNFIDRLDKYLTFTNENILTQAYYRQVLGQKSWFDITAGRTFTRQHANVNGNDDYTTYEPYRTTTEWSTGSPEDWSTGSADRWHDHYAESYTLKGAYSFMGGGINEFKTGFEYSATEIQLIDLATRLKFPQPGKLGVREDIYVAHPLTGAAYFQDKVEYHGLIVNAGLRADVWAPGREVEDVMSRPQDYLFITDDMAAEFAQNTDRAFGRSWKTRLSPRLGLSFKVTERDKFFFNYGHFSQWPRFLYVYPQLTANTATKVQLLGNPNLDPKVTVEYETGIQHEFGGLWSAGLTFFNRDIFGYAKSVTMKPVDITAAETPDPNDVGTVTINPVRYFNGDSARSLGAELSITKRTTRYLTGSASLELQRSTGTNSDADAAYLQAAFGQDNQGSANLASLARAPLLWDKPWSVSMNADFAVAEKDRPELLGWRMPPNWSLNVLWQSEAGQRYTPMTYIAPSRYLDGSRLSRTGPLKSSVNVRFSKFWKFHKRDRLTMSLEVRNLFNHKNYRRVNPFTGDGYKLGDFNPQWSDPRANQGLDPSTDLKQYAKEIVDPSYIEDPFTMQWGVSYSW
;
A
#
# COMPACT_ATOMS: atom_id res chain seq x y z
N MET A 1 32.21 -20.31 1.14
CA MET A 1 31.84 -21.73 1.46
C MET A 1 30.52 -21.89 2.22
N LYS A 2 29.89 -20.84 2.70
CA LYS A 2 28.66 -20.96 3.53
C LYS A 2 27.32 -21.04 2.76
N PRO A 3 27.09 -20.37 1.60
CA PRO A 3 25.81 -20.48 0.90
C PRO A 3 25.64 -21.76 0.07
N LEU A 4 26.72 -22.37 -0.38
CA LEU A 4 26.67 -23.65 -1.15
C LEU A 4 26.17 -24.84 -0.30
N LEU A 5 26.41 -24.81 1.01
CA LEU A 5 25.92 -25.84 1.92
C LEU A 5 24.39 -25.77 2.09
N PHE A 6 23.82 -24.57 2.01
CA PHE A 6 22.39 -24.37 2.19
C PHE A 6 21.58 -24.81 0.97
N LEU A 7 22.09 -24.55 -0.23
CA LEU A 7 21.47 -25.07 -1.47
C LEU A 7 21.62 -26.60 -1.58
N ALA A 8 22.74 -27.17 -1.12
CA ALA A 8 22.93 -28.62 -1.07
C ALA A 8 22.02 -29.27 -0.03
N LEU A 9 21.71 -28.60 1.08
CA LEU A 9 20.76 -29.07 2.07
C LEU A 9 19.31 -29.05 1.55
N LEU A 10 18.94 -28.05 0.76
CA LEU A 10 17.63 -27.98 0.09
C LEU A 10 17.49 -29.03 -1.01
N ALA A 11 18.55 -29.30 -1.76
CA ALA A 11 18.56 -30.39 -2.77
C ALA A 11 18.48 -31.78 -2.14
N SER A 12 19.05 -31.97 -0.94
CA SER A 12 18.96 -33.24 -0.20
C SER A 12 17.62 -33.47 0.48
N LEU A 13 16.88 -32.41 0.79
CA LEU A 13 15.51 -32.49 1.30
C LEU A 13 14.46 -32.77 0.21
N ALA A 14 14.80 -32.50 -1.07
CA ALA A 14 13.95 -32.83 -2.22
C ALA A 14 14.06 -34.32 -2.66
N ALA A 15 15.09 -35.05 -2.20
CA ALA A 15 15.20 -36.48 -2.40
C ALA A 15 14.37 -37.19 -1.30
N GLY A 16 13.08 -37.33 -1.53
CA GLY A 16 12.20 -38.14 -0.69
C GLY A 16 12.67 -39.60 -0.67
N PRO A 17 12.53 -40.32 0.45
CA PRO A 17 12.88 -41.71 0.51
C PRO A 17 12.05 -42.50 -0.49
N SER A 18 12.70 -43.25 -1.34
CA SER A 18 12.04 -44.25 -2.20
C SER A 18 11.31 -45.24 -1.32
N LEU A 19 9.98 -45.19 -1.29
CA LEU A 19 9.14 -46.18 -0.63
C LEU A 19 9.29 -47.54 -1.35
N GLY A 20 10.10 -48.36 -0.76
CA GLY A 20 10.06 -49.80 -1.02
C GLY A 20 8.70 -50.34 -0.58
N GLN A 21 7.98 -50.95 -1.50
CA GLN A 21 6.79 -51.76 -1.17
C GLN A 21 7.19 -52.91 -0.27
N THR A 22 6.80 -52.79 1.00
CA THR A 22 6.76 -53.95 1.89
C THR A 22 5.31 -54.16 2.35
N GLY A 23 4.92 -55.43 2.33
CA GLY A 23 3.56 -55.93 2.47
C GLY A 23 2.74 -55.41 3.64
N GLN A 24 1.44 -55.29 3.38
CA GLN A 24 0.42 -54.98 4.39
C GLN A 24 0.36 -56.07 5.45
N THR A 25 0.96 -55.82 6.60
CA THR A 25 0.50 -56.39 7.87
C THR A 25 -0.47 -55.37 8.47
N ALA A 26 -1.68 -55.81 8.81
CA ALA A 26 -2.68 -54.97 9.49
C ALA A 26 -2.07 -54.49 10.82
N GLN A 27 -1.59 -53.27 10.86
CA GLN A 27 -1.18 -52.57 12.08
C GLN A 27 -2.43 -52.33 12.95
N ALA A 28 -2.36 -52.74 14.22
CA ALA A 28 -3.35 -52.33 15.19
C ALA A 28 -3.41 -50.81 15.24
N VAL A 29 -4.56 -50.25 14.97
CA VAL A 29 -4.78 -48.80 14.99
C VAL A 29 -4.56 -48.32 16.43
N ASP A 30 -3.58 -47.46 16.62
CA ASP A 30 -3.35 -46.81 17.92
C ASP A 30 -4.64 -46.04 18.30
N PRO A 31 -5.29 -46.42 19.44
CA PRO A 31 -6.52 -45.75 19.86
C PRO A 31 -6.35 -44.24 20.17
N LEU A 32 -5.11 -43.78 20.29
CA LEU A 32 -4.73 -42.36 20.50
C LEU A 32 -4.28 -41.69 19.23
N ALA A 33 -4.32 -42.34 18.05
CA ALA A 33 -3.91 -41.73 16.79
C ALA A 33 -4.78 -40.52 16.50
N PRO A 34 -4.16 -39.32 16.30
CA PRO A 34 -4.89 -38.06 16.09
C PRO A 34 -5.64 -38.09 14.76
N CYS A 35 -6.87 -37.59 14.79
CA CYS A 35 -7.76 -37.47 13.64
C CYS A 35 -7.70 -36.08 13.04
N MET A 36 -8.24 -35.93 11.81
CA MET A 36 -8.32 -34.66 11.11
C MET A 36 -9.66 -34.51 10.37
N ILE A 37 -10.19 -33.29 10.40
CA ILE A 37 -11.30 -32.87 9.53
C ILE A 37 -10.75 -31.83 8.57
N ARG A 38 -11.06 -31.96 7.28
CA ARG A 38 -10.74 -30.98 6.26
C ARG A 38 -11.89 -30.85 5.28
N GLY A 39 -11.93 -29.73 4.55
CA GLY A 39 -12.92 -29.49 3.51
C GLY A 39 -12.78 -28.09 2.93
N ARG A 40 -13.69 -27.74 2.05
CA ARG A 40 -13.80 -26.39 1.52
C ARG A 40 -15.12 -25.75 1.91
N ILE A 41 -15.05 -24.43 2.02
CA ILE A 41 -16.22 -23.61 2.29
C ILE A 41 -16.61 -22.93 0.99
N PHE A 42 -17.89 -22.98 0.67
CA PHE A 42 -18.47 -22.35 -0.51
C PHE A 42 -19.63 -21.47 -0.09
N ASP A 43 -19.79 -20.38 -0.76
CA ASP A 43 -21.06 -19.66 -0.81
C ASP A 43 -22.12 -20.53 -1.47
N ALA A 44 -23.25 -20.72 -0.82
CA ALA A 44 -24.31 -21.60 -1.33
C ALA A 44 -25.03 -21.01 -2.53
N GLU A 45 -25.03 -19.69 -2.67
CA GLU A 45 -25.72 -18.97 -3.74
C GLU A 45 -24.81 -18.75 -4.95
N SER A 46 -23.57 -18.30 -4.76
CA SER A 46 -22.60 -18.03 -5.82
C SER A 46 -21.74 -19.25 -6.19
N GLY A 47 -21.56 -20.20 -5.25
CA GLY A 47 -20.63 -21.33 -5.40
C GLY A 47 -19.15 -20.93 -5.27
N GLU A 48 -18.85 -19.65 -5.00
CA GLU A 48 -17.50 -19.16 -4.75
C GLU A 48 -16.93 -19.82 -3.50
N THR A 49 -15.61 -20.05 -3.51
CA THR A 49 -14.93 -20.44 -2.29
C THR A 49 -14.87 -19.28 -1.31
N MET A 50 -15.11 -19.56 -0.04
CA MET A 50 -15.13 -18.54 1.01
C MET A 50 -13.83 -18.61 1.82
N PRO A 51 -12.81 -17.81 1.47
CA PRO A 51 -11.59 -17.72 2.25
C PRO A 51 -11.88 -17.13 3.62
N TYR A 52 -11.00 -17.46 4.56
CA TYR A 52 -11.04 -16.95 5.92
C TYR A 52 -12.32 -17.25 6.71
N THR A 53 -13.13 -18.19 6.22
CA THR A 53 -14.28 -18.71 6.98
C THR A 53 -13.79 -19.44 8.21
N ASN A 54 -14.33 -19.11 9.35
CA ASN A 54 -13.98 -19.76 10.59
C ASN A 54 -14.69 -21.12 10.71
N VAL A 55 -13.92 -22.18 10.95
CA VAL A 55 -14.44 -23.55 11.13
C VAL A 55 -14.00 -24.07 12.48
N TYR A 56 -14.95 -24.49 13.32
CA TYR A 56 -14.66 -24.92 14.68
C TYR A 56 -15.57 -26.06 15.12
N LEU A 57 -15.12 -26.78 16.15
CA LEU A 57 -15.88 -27.87 16.74
C LEU A 57 -16.64 -27.35 17.96
N ALA A 58 -17.98 -27.43 17.90
CA ALA A 58 -18.84 -26.96 18.99
C ALA A 58 -18.52 -27.61 20.33
N GLY A 59 -18.37 -26.78 21.37
CA GLY A 59 -18.05 -27.24 22.72
C GLY A 59 -16.61 -27.73 22.93
N THR A 60 -15.72 -27.39 21.99
CA THR A 60 -14.29 -27.72 22.08
C THR A 60 -13.43 -26.50 21.70
N ASN A 61 -12.13 -26.59 21.94
CA ASN A 61 -11.15 -25.57 21.59
C ASN A 61 -10.53 -25.80 20.21
N TYR A 62 -11.04 -26.73 19.44
CA TYR A 62 -10.53 -27.03 18.12
C TYR A 62 -11.23 -26.20 17.07
N GLY A 63 -10.45 -25.49 16.28
CA GLY A 63 -10.95 -24.68 15.15
C GLY A 63 -9.79 -24.21 14.27
N THR A 64 -10.14 -23.72 13.09
CA THR A 64 -9.20 -23.18 12.11
C THR A 64 -9.93 -22.17 11.26
N MET A 65 -9.17 -21.39 10.52
CA MET A 65 -9.69 -20.50 9.50
C MET A 65 -9.40 -21.08 8.12
N ALA A 66 -10.36 -20.96 7.19
CA ALA A 66 -10.15 -21.38 5.82
C ALA A 66 -9.06 -20.52 5.14
N PHE A 67 -8.23 -21.14 4.35
CA PHE A 67 -7.21 -20.47 3.54
C PHE A 67 -7.83 -19.58 2.45
N THR A 68 -6.98 -18.85 1.71
CA THR A 68 -7.38 -17.95 0.62
C THR A 68 -8.22 -18.62 -0.49
N ASP A 69 -8.24 -19.93 -0.56
CA ASP A 69 -9.04 -20.71 -1.49
C ASP A 69 -10.25 -21.43 -0.85
N GLY A 70 -10.59 -21.04 0.38
CA GLY A 70 -11.68 -21.64 1.14
C GLY A 70 -11.38 -23.04 1.71
N LEU A 71 -10.18 -23.59 1.54
CA LEU A 71 -9.78 -24.86 2.15
C LEU A 71 -9.58 -24.68 3.65
N TYR A 72 -10.07 -25.60 4.48
CA TYR A 72 -9.81 -25.62 5.92
C TYR A 72 -9.36 -26.99 6.41
N MET A 73 -8.66 -27.03 7.54
CA MET A 73 -8.18 -28.25 8.17
C MET A 73 -8.12 -28.10 9.69
N ILE A 74 -8.85 -28.95 10.41
CA ILE A 74 -8.80 -29.05 11.87
C ILE A 74 -8.09 -30.38 12.22
N ARG A 75 -7.05 -30.29 13.00
CA ARG A 75 -6.09 -31.39 13.25
C ARG A 75 -5.96 -31.71 14.73
N GLY A 76 -5.25 -32.81 15.00
CA GLY A 76 -4.94 -33.21 16.38
C GLY A 76 -6.17 -33.62 17.17
N LEU A 77 -7.25 -34.02 16.48
CA LEU A 77 -8.51 -34.35 17.10
C LEU A 77 -8.46 -35.75 17.69
N PRO A 78 -8.91 -35.93 18.94
CA PRO A 78 -9.21 -37.27 19.46
C PRO A 78 -10.30 -37.94 18.62
N ALA A 79 -10.33 -39.27 18.62
CA ALA A 79 -11.46 -39.99 18.05
C ALA A 79 -12.74 -39.66 18.84
N GLY A 80 -13.86 -39.42 18.13
CA GLY A 80 -15.09 -38.99 18.76
C GLY A 80 -16.11 -38.43 17.77
N THR A 81 -17.26 -38.05 18.27
CA THR A 81 -18.29 -37.42 17.48
C THR A 81 -18.29 -35.92 17.76
N TYR A 82 -18.17 -35.13 16.70
CA TYR A 82 -18.06 -33.69 16.77
C TYR A 82 -19.12 -33.00 15.90
N THR A 83 -19.65 -31.89 16.38
CA THR A 83 -20.44 -30.98 15.57
C THR A 83 -19.52 -29.89 15.03
N VAL A 84 -19.22 -29.97 13.74
CA VAL A 84 -18.38 -28.98 13.04
C VAL A 84 -19.27 -27.83 12.62
N LYS A 85 -18.84 -26.62 12.90
CA LYS A 85 -19.53 -25.39 12.55
C LYS A 85 -18.63 -24.53 11.65
N ALA A 86 -19.20 -24.02 10.55
CA ALA A 86 -18.55 -23.10 9.64
C ALA A 86 -19.29 -21.76 9.68
N SER A 87 -18.54 -20.68 9.90
CA SER A 87 -19.12 -19.36 10.15
C SER A 87 -18.39 -18.29 9.33
N TYR A 88 -19.18 -17.47 8.65
CA TYR A 88 -18.71 -16.31 7.91
C TYR A 88 -19.68 -15.16 8.09
N ILE A 89 -19.17 -13.91 8.07
CA ILE A 89 -19.99 -12.71 8.27
C ILE A 89 -21.08 -12.63 7.21
N SER A 90 -22.31 -12.41 7.64
CA SER A 90 -23.52 -12.31 6.78
C SER A 90 -23.99 -13.64 6.14
N TYR A 91 -23.49 -14.78 6.62
CA TYR A 91 -23.92 -16.09 6.18
C TYR A 91 -24.57 -16.89 7.32
N ALA A 92 -25.48 -17.77 6.97
CA ALA A 92 -26.06 -18.72 7.91
C ALA A 92 -24.98 -19.67 8.43
N LEU A 93 -25.06 -19.99 9.71
CA LEU A 93 -24.15 -20.94 10.32
C LEU A 93 -24.25 -22.31 9.67
N GLY A 94 -23.18 -22.75 9.00
CA GLY A 94 -23.05 -24.13 8.55
C GLY A 94 -22.82 -25.03 9.76
N SER A 95 -23.58 -26.12 9.90
CA SER A 95 -23.42 -27.09 10.98
C SER A 95 -23.56 -28.51 10.45
N GLN A 96 -22.54 -29.36 10.68
CA GLN A 96 -22.56 -30.77 10.30
C GLN A 96 -21.94 -31.62 11.43
N THR A 97 -22.50 -32.80 11.65
CA THR A 97 -21.96 -33.72 12.65
C THR A 97 -21.16 -34.81 11.98
N VAL A 98 -19.95 -35.06 12.49
CA VAL A 98 -19.03 -36.07 11.98
C VAL A 98 -18.52 -36.94 13.12
N THR A 99 -18.36 -38.24 12.87
CA THR A 99 -17.75 -39.18 13.81
C THR A 99 -16.41 -39.63 13.27
N LEU A 100 -15.36 -39.42 14.08
CA LEU A 100 -13.96 -39.72 13.72
C LEU A 100 -13.52 -41.00 14.42
N ARG A 101 -12.94 -41.94 13.67
CA ARG A 101 -12.23 -43.08 14.19
C ARG A 101 -10.75 -42.76 14.41
N PRO A 102 -10.04 -43.44 15.30
CA PRO A 102 -8.63 -43.18 15.54
C PRO A 102 -7.82 -43.15 14.25
N GLY A 103 -7.06 -42.03 14.03
CA GLY A 103 -6.24 -41.82 12.83
C GLY A 103 -7.00 -41.47 11.55
N GLU A 104 -8.32 -41.30 11.61
CA GLU A 104 -9.17 -41.02 10.44
C GLU A 104 -9.07 -39.54 10.02
N THR A 105 -9.09 -39.33 8.70
CA THR A 105 -9.27 -38.01 8.10
C THR A 105 -10.58 -37.97 7.33
N VAL A 106 -11.47 -37.06 7.70
CA VAL A 106 -12.79 -36.88 7.03
C VAL A 106 -12.77 -35.62 6.21
N ASN A 107 -13.28 -35.71 4.98
CA ASN A 107 -13.57 -34.54 4.13
C ASN A 107 -14.99 -34.06 4.40
N LEU A 108 -15.15 -32.78 4.75
CA LEU A 108 -16.41 -32.16 5.12
C LEU A 108 -16.50 -30.77 4.51
N ASP A 109 -17.22 -30.65 3.41
CA ASP A 109 -17.42 -29.37 2.74
C ASP A 109 -18.65 -28.66 3.30
N PHE A 110 -18.57 -27.32 3.37
CA PHE A 110 -19.70 -26.48 3.75
C PHE A 110 -20.15 -25.63 2.57
N ARG A 111 -21.44 -25.46 2.43
CA ARG A 111 -22.07 -24.45 1.57
C ARG A 111 -22.86 -23.53 2.48
N LEU A 112 -22.38 -22.27 2.61
CA LEU A 112 -23.00 -21.29 3.50
C LEU A 112 -23.99 -20.46 2.67
N GLU A 113 -25.20 -20.31 3.17
CA GLU A 113 -26.22 -19.47 2.56
C GLU A 113 -26.06 -18.04 3.06
N VAL A 114 -26.22 -17.06 2.18
CA VAL A 114 -26.27 -15.65 2.57
C VAL A 114 -27.46 -15.46 3.49
N GLN A 115 -27.21 -15.21 4.74
CA GLN A 115 -28.22 -14.82 5.68
C GLN A 115 -28.36 -13.30 5.60
N ALA A 116 -29.24 -12.80 4.75
CA ALA A 116 -29.80 -11.46 4.95
C ALA A 116 -30.30 -11.45 6.40
N ILE A 117 -29.84 -10.49 7.21
CA ILE A 117 -30.17 -10.36 8.65
C ILE A 117 -31.70 -10.34 8.84
N LEU A 118 -32.32 -11.51 8.86
CA LEU A 118 -33.76 -11.73 8.96
C LEU A 118 -34.00 -13.08 9.56
N THR A 119 -34.25 -13.18 10.85
CA THR A 119 -35.21 -14.16 11.33
C THR A 119 -35.55 -14.16 12.81
N ASP A 120 -36.73 -14.56 13.07
CA ASP A 120 -37.45 -14.82 14.28
C ASP A 120 -36.90 -15.99 15.12
N THR A 121 -35.63 -16.11 15.35
CA THR A 121 -35.12 -17.01 16.39
C THR A 121 -33.67 -16.59 16.69
N TYR A 122 -33.43 -16.31 17.94
CA TYR A 122 -32.09 -16.13 18.51
C TYR A 122 -31.33 -17.49 18.52
N GLU A 123 -30.97 -18.00 17.37
CA GLU A 123 -29.82 -18.87 17.25
C GLU A 123 -28.62 -18.00 16.90
N VAL A 124 -27.68 -17.95 17.82
CA VAL A 124 -26.41 -17.27 17.62
C VAL A 124 -25.75 -17.95 16.43
N ALA A 125 -25.91 -17.38 15.24
CA ALA A 125 -25.10 -17.74 14.10
C ALA A 125 -23.65 -17.58 14.57
N ALA A 126 -22.85 -18.63 14.54
CA ALA A 126 -21.47 -18.55 14.96
C ALA A 126 -20.71 -17.79 13.88
N GLU A 127 -20.50 -16.54 14.16
CA GLU A 127 -19.65 -15.63 13.40
C GLU A 127 -18.18 -16.03 13.57
N ARG A 128 -17.29 -15.56 12.68
CA ARG A 128 -15.83 -15.64 12.82
C ARG A 128 -15.45 -15.44 14.28
N GLN A 129 -14.57 -16.26 14.82
CA GLN A 129 -14.12 -16.05 16.21
C GLN A 129 -13.56 -14.64 16.30
N LEU A 130 -14.06 -13.89 17.28
CA LEU A 130 -13.56 -12.54 17.56
C LEU A 130 -12.08 -12.55 17.92
N ILE A 131 -11.57 -13.71 18.31
CA ILE A 131 -10.19 -13.96 18.71
C ILE A 131 -9.65 -15.11 17.87
N GLU A 132 -8.72 -14.84 16.99
CA GLU A 132 -8.00 -15.82 16.17
C GLU A 132 -6.79 -16.34 16.94
N VAL A 133 -6.91 -17.47 17.57
CA VAL A 133 -5.84 -18.04 18.43
C VAL A 133 -4.64 -18.48 17.59
N ASP A 134 -4.88 -18.94 16.39
CA ASP A 134 -3.86 -19.45 15.47
C ASP A 134 -2.95 -18.37 14.87
N LYS A 135 -3.29 -17.10 15.03
CA LYS A 135 -2.44 -15.96 14.64
C LYS A 135 -1.52 -15.56 15.78
N THR A 136 -0.24 -15.50 15.51
CA THR A 136 0.78 -15.11 16.49
C THR A 136 1.18 -13.63 16.39
N GLY A 137 0.68 -12.88 15.38
CA GLY A 137 0.95 -11.47 15.11
C GLY A 137 -0.30 -10.61 15.04
N SER A 138 -0.10 -9.29 14.94
CA SER A 138 -1.18 -8.35 14.68
C SER A 138 -1.55 -8.35 13.22
N SER A 139 -2.80 -8.69 12.96
CA SER A 139 -3.40 -8.61 11.63
C SER A 139 -4.79 -8.01 11.72
N HIS A 140 -5.12 -7.15 10.78
CA HIS A 140 -6.40 -6.45 10.68
C HIS A 140 -7.03 -6.73 9.33
N TYR A 141 -8.35 -6.91 9.32
CA TYR A 141 -9.08 -7.32 8.13
C TYR A 141 -10.20 -6.37 7.81
N MET A 142 -10.40 -6.14 6.52
CA MET A 142 -11.64 -5.56 5.98
C MET A 142 -12.25 -6.51 4.96
N THR A 143 -13.43 -6.98 5.25
CA THR A 143 -14.20 -7.85 4.35
C THR A 143 -14.84 -7.05 3.23
N ALA A 144 -15.24 -7.72 2.14
CA ALA A 144 -15.95 -7.11 1.02
C ALA A 144 -17.16 -6.27 1.45
N GLN A 145 -17.90 -6.72 2.48
CA GLN A 145 -19.06 -6.01 3.00
C GLN A 145 -18.66 -4.70 3.69
N GLN A 146 -17.63 -4.74 4.54
CA GLN A 146 -17.13 -3.56 5.23
C GLN A 146 -16.57 -2.53 4.23
N LEU A 147 -15.80 -3.00 3.22
CA LEU A 147 -15.27 -2.15 2.15
C LEU A 147 -16.36 -1.41 1.38
N GLN A 148 -17.52 -2.06 1.15
CA GLN A 148 -18.64 -1.45 0.45
C GLN A 148 -19.50 -0.54 1.34
N ALA A 149 -19.47 -0.72 2.65
CA ALA A 149 -20.26 0.08 3.59
C ALA A 149 -19.60 1.44 3.90
N VAL A 150 -18.27 1.49 3.96
CA VAL A 150 -17.49 2.69 4.32
C VAL A 150 -17.65 3.78 3.25
N PRO A 151 -17.77 5.08 3.63
CA PRO A 151 -17.91 6.21 2.71
C PRO A 151 -16.54 6.64 2.13
N LEU A 152 -15.80 5.71 1.56
CA LEU A 152 -14.50 5.90 0.92
C LEU A 152 -14.48 5.16 -0.42
N ASP A 153 -13.79 5.70 -1.41
CA ASP A 153 -13.72 5.11 -2.75
C ASP A 153 -12.36 4.52 -3.06
N GLN A 154 -11.31 5.08 -2.46
CA GLN A 154 -9.94 4.64 -2.72
C GLN A 154 -9.51 3.56 -1.73
N MET A 155 -8.81 2.55 -2.23
CA MET A 155 -8.31 1.44 -1.41
C MET A 155 -7.32 1.93 -0.34
N VAL A 156 -6.51 2.92 -0.67
CA VAL A 156 -5.50 3.48 0.25
C VAL A 156 -6.14 4.08 1.49
N ASP A 157 -7.26 4.80 1.33
CA ASP A 157 -8.00 5.38 2.45
C ASP A 157 -8.61 4.31 3.36
N MET A 158 -9.06 3.20 2.76
CA MET A 158 -9.61 2.07 3.52
C MET A 158 -8.52 1.35 4.33
N ILE A 159 -7.31 1.22 3.77
CA ILE A 159 -6.17 0.65 4.48
C ILE A 159 -5.79 1.55 5.67
N ALA A 160 -5.85 2.86 5.51
CA ALA A 160 -5.56 3.84 6.56
C ALA A 160 -6.54 3.81 7.75
N LEU A 161 -7.68 3.08 7.63
CA LEU A 161 -8.60 2.87 8.77
C LEU A 161 -8.09 1.82 9.77
N GLN A 162 -7.10 1.02 9.38
CA GLN A 162 -6.63 -0.07 10.21
C GLN A 162 -5.71 0.45 11.34
N PRO A 163 -5.79 -0.15 12.55
CA PRO A 163 -4.85 0.17 13.62
C PRO A 163 -3.40 0.00 13.17
N GLY A 164 -2.52 0.87 13.62
CA GLY A 164 -1.10 0.86 13.24
C GLY A 164 -0.81 1.44 11.86
N VAL A 165 -1.81 1.99 11.17
CA VAL A 165 -1.64 2.60 9.85
C VAL A 165 -1.93 4.09 9.92
N THR A 166 -0.98 4.89 9.50
CA THR A 166 -1.13 6.35 9.37
C THR A 166 -0.92 6.78 7.94
N MET A 167 -1.58 7.84 7.52
CA MET A 167 -1.41 8.42 6.19
C MET A 167 -0.84 9.83 6.30
N GLN A 168 0.19 10.11 5.51
CA GLN A 168 0.80 11.42 5.41
C GLN A 168 1.15 11.70 3.95
N ASP A 169 0.70 12.83 3.41
CA ASP A 169 0.96 13.25 2.03
C ASP A 169 0.60 12.16 0.97
N ASN A 170 -0.53 11.48 1.17
CA ASN A 170 -1.00 10.30 0.41
C ASN A 170 -0.10 9.06 0.50
N GLU A 171 0.81 9.00 1.44
CA GLU A 171 1.65 7.83 1.69
C GLU A 171 1.20 7.08 2.94
N ILE A 172 1.23 5.74 2.85
CA ILE A 172 0.91 4.86 3.98
C ILE A 172 2.17 4.58 4.78
N HIS A 173 2.08 4.79 6.08
CA HIS A 173 3.11 4.46 7.05
C HIS A 173 2.55 3.45 8.05
N ILE A 174 3.16 2.27 8.15
CA ILE A 174 2.75 1.25 9.11
C ILE A 174 3.70 1.30 10.31
N ARG A 175 3.13 1.55 11.51
CA ARG A 175 3.88 1.64 12.77
C ARG A 175 5.15 2.47 12.65
N GLY A 176 5.03 3.64 12.01
CA GLY A 176 6.09 4.63 11.91
C GLY A 176 7.25 4.29 10.96
N GLY A 177 7.13 3.26 10.13
CA GLY A 177 8.06 3.02 9.03
C GLY A 177 7.92 4.04 7.91
N ARG A 178 8.90 4.14 7.02
CA ARG A 178 8.76 4.91 5.78
C ARG A 178 7.71 4.25 4.89
N ALA A 179 7.10 5.00 3.98
CA ALA A 179 6.11 4.46 3.04
C ALA A 179 6.66 3.29 2.20
N GLU A 180 7.91 3.39 1.80
CA GLU A 180 8.63 2.37 1.05
C GLU A 180 8.90 1.06 1.83
N ASP A 181 8.67 1.04 3.13
CA ASP A 181 8.89 -0.11 4.01
C ASP A 181 7.73 -1.10 3.97
N THR A 182 6.60 -0.69 3.38
CA THR A 182 5.39 -1.48 3.29
C THR A 182 5.35 -2.27 1.98
N MET A 183 5.03 -3.56 2.09
CA MET A 183 4.82 -4.42 0.93
C MET A 183 3.32 -4.50 0.62
N PHE A 184 2.97 -4.23 -0.63
CA PHE A 184 1.63 -4.42 -1.16
C PHE A 184 1.58 -5.67 -2.03
N VAL A 185 0.63 -6.55 -1.74
CA VAL A 185 0.46 -7.83 -2.39
C VAL A 185 -0.96 -7.96 -2.92
N VAL A 186 -1.11 -8.33 -4.17
CA VAL A 186 -2.41 -8.64 -4.79
C VAL A 186 -2.41 -10.10 -5.24
N ASP A 187 -3.32 -10.89 -4.68
CA ASP A 187 -3.43 -12.33 -4.93
C ASP A 187 -2.07 -13.09 -4.83
N GLY A 188 -1.16 -12.63 -3.94
CA GLY A 188 0.13 -13.26 -3.69
C GLY A 188 1.32 -12.69 -4.47
N VAL A 189 1.13 -11.72 -5.38
CA VAL A 189 2.21 -11.04 -6.12
C VAL A 189 2.41 -9.62 -5.60
N SER A 190 3.66 -9.21 -5.38
CA SER A 190 3.98 -7.83 -4.99
C SER A 190 3.73 -6.86 -6.14
N VAL A 191 3.08 -5.74 -5.83
CA VAL A 191 2.78 -4.66 -6.78
C VAL A 191 3.51 -3.35 -6.44
N ASN A 192 4.53 -3.43 -5.59
CA ASN A 192 5.37 -2.28 -5.28
C ASN A 192 6.20 -1.87 -6.49
N ASP A 193 6.36 -0.57 -6.68
CA ASP A 193 7.34 -0.02 -7.60
C ASP A 193 8.73 -0.07 -6.97
N PRO A 194 9.68 -0.83 -7.53
CA PRO A 194 11.01 -0.96 -6.95
C PRO A 194 11.88 0.29 -7.12
N LEU A 195 11.51 1.23 -7.99
CA LEU A 195 12.14 2.54 -8.13
C LEU A 195 11.44 3.58 -7.25
N GLY A 196 10.15 3.80 -7.44
CA GLY A 196 9.35 4.78 -6.70
C GLY A 196 9.09 4.41 -5.24
N GLY A 197 9.09 3.13 -4.90
CA GLY A 197 8.97 2.61 -3.54
C GLY A 197 7.55 2.57 -2.97
N GLY A 198 6.57 3.13 -3.65
CA GLY A 198 5.16 3.05 -3.24
C GLY A 198 4.44 1.88 -3.91
N GLY A 199 3.53 1.22 -3.20
CA GLY A 199 2.66 0.19 -3.79
C GLY A 199 1.22 0.62 -3.99
N TYR A 200 0.81 1.72 -3.39
CA TYR A 200 -0.58 2.18 -3.43
C TYR A 200 -0.95 2.91 -4.74
N GLY A 201 -0.03 3.11 -5.66
CA GLY A 201 -0.35 3.49 -7.04
C GLY A 201 -1.20 2.47 -7.79
N TYR A 202 -1.33 1.24 -7.24
CA TYR A 202 -2.16 0.18 -7.76
C TYR A 202 -3.59 0.31 -7.21
N GLN A 203 -4.42 1.13 -7.87
CA GLN A 203 -5.81 1.34 -7.50
C GLN A 203 -6.69 0.15 -7.90
N MET A 204 -7.67 -0.17 -7.07
CA MET A 204 -8.60 -1.26 -7.29
C MET A 204 -10.02 -0.88 -6.87
N ASP A 205 -11.03 -1.29 -7.63
CA ASP A 205 -12.42 -1.10 -7.20
C ASP A 205 -12.70 -1.95 -5.95
N PRO A 206 -13.09 -1.36 -4.82
CA PRO A 206 -13.45 -2.12 -3.63
C PRO A 206 -14.54 -3.18 -3.86
N ALA A 207 -15.36 -3.04 -4.90
CA ALA A 207 -16.40 -4.00 -5.21
C ALA A 207 -15.87 -5.37 -5.65
N ILE A 208 -14.66 -5.43 -6.24
CA ILE A 208 -14.01 -6.68 -6.66
C ILE A 208 -13.03 -7.23 -5.63
N ILE A 209 -12.80 -6.51 -4.55
CA ILE A 209 -11.98 -6.99 -3.45
C ILE A 209 -12.83 -7.91 -2.58
N ASN A 210 -12.29 -9.08 -2.27
CA ASN A 210 -12.88 -10.00 -1.33
C ASN A 210 -12.49 -9.65 0.11
N GLU A 211 -11.20 -9.37 0.32
CA GLU A 211 -10.67 -9.02 1.63
C GLU A 211 -9.37 -8.22 1.49
N ILE A 212 -9.15 -7.26 2.38
CA ILE A 212 -7.86 -6.63 2.64
C ILE A 212 -7.39 -7.11 4.01
N GLU A 213 -6.20 -7.69 4.05
CA GLU A 213 -5.48 -8.02 5.29
C GLU A 213 -4.29 -7.08 5.45
N VAL A 214 -4.20 -6.40 6.58
CA VAL A 214 -3.06 -5.57 6.94
C VAL A 214 -2.30 -6.22 8.08
N LEU A 215 -1.11 -6.70 7.80
CA LEU A 215 -0.19 -7.27 8.77
C LEU A 215 0.71 -6.15 9.26
N THR A 216 0.47 -5.69 10.47
CA THR A 216 1.23 -4.59 11.06
C THR A 216 2.46 -5.06 11.83
N GLY A 217 2.54 -6.35 12.17
CA GLY A 217 3.70 -6.95 12.83
C GLY A 217 3.63 -8.47 12.86
N GLY A 218 4.76 -9.11 13.21
CA GLY A 218 4.82 -10.56 13.44
C GLY A 218 4.48 -11.42 12.22
N PHE A 219 4.70 -10.94 10.99
CA PHE A 219 4.33 -11.70 9.81
C PHE A 219 5.30 -12.85 9.49
N ASN A 220 4.74 -13.89 8.88
CA ASN A 220 5.38 -15.18 8.62
C ASN A 220 6.60 -15.09 7.69
N ALA A 221 7.45 -16.14 7.70
CA ALA A 221 8.68 -16.19 6.89
C ALA A 221 8.43 -16.17 5.36
N GLU A 222 7.23 -16.48 4.91
CA GLU A 222 6.83 -16.37 3.51
C GLU A 222 6.85 -14.93 2.97
N TYR A 223 6.64 -13.93 3.82
CA TYR A 223 6.69 -12.52 3.44
C TYR A 223 8.11 -11.99 3.58
N GLY A 224 8.66 -11.43 2.50
CA GLY A 224 9.95 -10.76 2.46
C GLY A 224 9.83 -9.37 1.89
N GLN A 225 10.96 -8.65 1.77
CA GLN A 225 11.00 -7.29 1.19
C GLN A 225 10.03 -6.30 1.86
N ALA A 226 9.73 -6.53 3.14
CA ALA A 226 8.90 -5.67 3.99
C ALA A 226 9.58 -5.50 5.34
N VAL A 227 9.69 -4.30 5.84
CA VAL A 227 10.28 -3.98 7.13
C VAL A 227 9.34 -3.23 8.05
N SER A 228 8.18 -2.75 7.54
CA SER A 228 7.15 -2.11 8.36
C SER A 228 5.83 -2.88 8.40
N GLY A 229 5.35 -3.39 7.29
CA GLY A 229 4.10 -4.15 7.23
C GLY A 229 3.83 -4.74 5.88
N VAL A 230 2.76 -5.54 5.80
CA VAL A 230 2.28 -6.14 4.56
C VAL A 230 0.81 -5.84 4.40
N VAL A 231 0.42 -5.31 3.25
CA VAL A 231 -0.97 -5.15 2.84
C VAL A 231 -1.26 -6.23 1.80
N ASN A 232 -2.08 -7.20 2.16
CA ASN A 232 -2.44 -8.32 1.31
C ASN A 232 -3.89 -8.17 0.84
N VAL A 233 -4.08 -8.01 -0.46
CA VAL A 233 -5.38 -7.83 -1.10
C VAL A 233 -5.75 -9.10 -1.83
N SER A 234 -6.87 -9.71 -1.46
CA SER A 234 -7.46 -10.84 -2.15
C SER A 234 -8.61 -10.37 -3.00
N THR A 235 -8.60 -10.70 -4.30
CA THR A 235 -9.68 -10.33 -5.21
C THR A 235 -10.74 -11.42 -5.29
N LYS A 236 -11.97 -11.03 -5.59
CA LYS A 236 -13.08 -11.95 -5.84
C LYS A 236 -12.78 -12.86 -7.03
N GLU A 237 -13.50 -13.96 -7.08
CA GLU A 237 -13.51 -14.91 -8.19
C GLU A 237 -14.84 -14.86 -8.94
N GLY A 238 -14.93 -15.54 -10.06
CA GLY A 238 -16.21 -15.72 -10.73
C GLY A 238 -17.11 -16.71 -9.99
N SER A 239 -18.39 -16.61 -10.18
CA SER A 239 -19.44 -17.40 -9.49
C SER A 239 -20.04 -18.47 -10.40
N ASP A 240 -20.82 -19.40 -9.83
CA ASP A 240 -21.55 -20.42 -10.59
C ASP A 240 -22.76 -19.85 -11.36
N ARG A 241 -23.10 -18.58 -11.11
CA ARG A 241 -24.21 -17.84 -11.72
C ARG A 241 -23.73 -16.52 -12.28
N VAL A 242 -24.48 -16.04 -13.27
CA VAL A 242 -24.18 -14.71 -13.80
C VAL A 242 -24.68 -13.67 -12.81
N GLU A 243 -23.76 -12.86 -12.35
CA GLU A 243 -24.01 -11.68 -11.54
C GLU A 243 -23.39 -10.48 -12.22
N ALA A 244 -24.12 -9.39 -12.25
CA ALA A 244 -23.58 -8.16 -12.80
C ALA A 244 -23.98 -6.98 -11.94
N ARG A 245 -23.10 -5.98 -11.91
CA ARG A 245 -23.31 -4.73 -11.18
C ARG A 245 -22.84 -3.57 -12.02
N VAL A 246 -23.64 -2.52 -12.02
CA VAL A 246 -23.25 -1.20 -12.56
C VAL A 246 -23.55 -0.16 -11.50
N SER A 247 -22.64 0.78 -11.30
CA SER A 247 -22.82 1.89 -10.38
C SER A 247 -22.32 3.19 -10.99
N LEU A 248 -23.04 4.26 -10.68
CA LEU A 248 -22.68 5.64 -11.04
C LEU A 248 -22.73 6.47 -9.75
N LYS A 249 -21.71 7.26 -9.50
CA LYS A 249 -21.70 8.28 -8.43
C LYS A 249 -21.32 9.63 -9.02
N ARG A 250 -21.93 10.67 -8.47
CA ARG A 250 -21.69 12.07 -8.88
C ARG A 250 -21.81 13.00 -7.69
N ASP A 251 -21.11 14.12 -7.76
CA ASP A 251 -21.20 15.18 -6.75
C ASP A 251 -22.12 16.35 -7.18
N TYR A 252 -22.74 16.29 -8.37
CA TYR A 252 -23.65 17.29 -8.89
C TYR A 252 -24.97 16.68 -9.38
N LEU A 253 -26.07 17.43 -9.20
CA LEU A 253 -27.40 17.12 -9.70
C LEU A 253 -27.65 17.93 -10.96
N LEU A 254 -27.95 17.24 -12.09
CA LEU A 254 -28.39 17.87 -13.34
C LEU A 254 -27.48 18.94 -13.94
N HIS A 255 -26.48 18.53 -14.67
CA HIS A 255 -25.77 19.30 -15.75
C HIS A 255 -25.29 20.73 -15.46
N THR A 256 -25.22 21.14 -14.24
CA THR A 256 -24.63 22.45 -13.90
C THR A 256 -23.27 22.22 -13.27
N VAL A 257 -22.26 21.99 -14.11
CA VAL A 257 -20.89 22.30 -13.67
C VAL A 257 -20.91 23.77 -13.29
N PRO A 258 -20.55 24.15 -12.07
CA PRO A 258 -20.52 25.53 -11.67
C PRO A 258 -19.68 26.31 -12.65
N LYS A 259 -20.22 27.37 -13.23
CA LYS A 259 -19.50 28.25 -14.15
C LYS A 259 -18.42 29.09 -13.47
N ASN A 260 -18.16 28.84 -12.20
CA ASN A 260 -17.20 29.65 -11.46
C ASN A 260 -15.79 29.27 -11.83
N ASP A 261 -15.25 30.17 -12.61
CA ASP A 261 -13.88 30.17 -13.11
C ASP A 261 -12.84 30.24 -11.98
N TYR A 262 -13.28 30.40 -10.71
CA TYR A 262 -12.41 30.65 -9.60
C TYR A 262 -13.09 30.29 -8.28
N ILE A 263 -12.64 29.19 -7.65
CA ILE A 263 -12.91 29.04 -6.21
C ILE A 263 -12.00 30.05 -5.51
N ASP A 264 -12.60 31.08 -4.91
CA ASP A 264 -11.84 31.96 -4.02
C ASP A 264 -11.44 31.14 -2.78
N TRP A 265 -10.24 30.53 -2.85
CA TRP A 265 -9.67 29.74 -1.78
C TRP A 265 -9.53 30.51 -0.46
N ARG A 266 -9.72 31.80 -0.46
CA ARG A 266 -9.77 32.66 0.73
C ARG A 266 -11.08 32.49 1.48
N ASP A 267 -12.13 32.12 0.79
CA ASP A 267 -13.46 31.92 1.36
C ASP A 267 -13.75 30.41 1.46
N TRP A 268 -13.33 29.82 2.58
CA TRP A 268 -13.56 28.39 2.85
C TRP A 268 -15.04 28.00 2.80
N SER A 269 -15.97 28.94 2.93
CA SER A 269 -17.41 28.65 2.82
C SER A 269 -17.84 28.28 1.41
N LYS A 270 -17.05 28.63 0.41
CA LYS A 270 -17.25 28.28 -0.99
C LYS A 270 -16.65 26.93 -1.39
N PHE A 271 -15.84 26.31 -0.51
CA PHE A 271 -15.41 24.94 -0.65
C PHE A 271 -16.56 24.01 -0.22
N GLY A 272 -17.15 23.32 -1.09
CA GLY A 272 -18.36 22.50 -0.93
C GLY A 272 -19.18 22.53 -2.21
N GLU A 273 -18.73 23.33 -3.17
CA GLU A 273 -19.20 23.26 -4.55
C GLU A 273 -18.71 21.97 -5.20
N SER A 274 -19.36 21.55 -6.28
CA SER A 274 -19.01 20.36 -7.03
C SER A 274 -17.54 20.37 -7.47
N GLN A 275 -16.87 19.26 -7.28
CA GLN A 275 -15.53 18.97 -7.82
C GLN A 275 -15.61 18.32 -9.22
N ASN A 276 -16.79 18.32 -9.84
CA ASN A 276 -17.06 17.68 -11.13
C ASN A 276 -16.64 16.21 -11.14
N THR A 277 -17.05 15.48 -10.11
CA THR A 277 -16.69 14.08 -9.89
C THR A 277 -17.68 13.16 -10.58
N ASP A 278 -17.16 12.24 -11.38
CA ASP A 278 -17.86 11.11 -11.96
C ASP A 278 -17.14 9.81 -11.61
N VAL A 279 -17.85 8.88 -10.96
CA VAL A 279 -17.36 7.54 -10.67
C VAL A 279 -18.28 6.53 -11.33
N VAL A 280 -17.74 5.75 -12.26
CA VAL A 280 -18.46 4.67 -12.93
C VAL A 280 -17.77 3.36 -12.65
N LYS A 281 -18.53 2.36 -12.20
CA LYS A 281 -18.00 1.03 -11.92
C LYS A 281 -18.93 -0.01 -12.52
N ALA A 282 -18.35 -1.02 -13.16
CA ALA A 282 -19.09 -2.14 -13.72
C ALA A 282 -18.35 -3.45 -13.47
N SER A 283 -19.08 -4.50 -13.13
CA SER A 283 -18.52 -5.84 -12.99
C SER A 283 -19.51 -6.90 -13.44
N VAL A 284 -18.99 -7.97 -14.00
CA VAL A 284 -19.75 -9.16 -14.38
C VAL A 284 -18.95 -10.38 -13.92
N SER A 285 -19.61 -11.28 -13.21
CA SER A 285 -19.06 -12.58 -12.82
C SER A 285 -20.02 -13.71 -13.23
N GLY A 286 -19.49 -14.90 -13.42
CA GLY A 286 -20.33 -16.05 -13.79
C GLY A 286 -19.56 -17.24 -14.31
N PRO A 287 -20.30 -18.28 -14.77
CA PRO A 287 -19.70 -19.41 -15.48
C PRO A 287 -18.95 -18.91 -16.72
N ASP A 288 -17.78 -19.51 -16.98
CA ASP A 288 -16.94 -19.14 -18.11
C ASP A 288 -17.68 -19.29 -19.45
N PRO A 289 -17.90 -18.19 -20.20
CA PRO A 289 -18.58 -18.22 -21.48
C PRO A 289 -17.76 -18.94 -22.57
N ILE A 290 -16.45 -18.94 -22.47
CA ILE A 290 -15.54 -19.65 -23.39
C ILE A 290 -15.68 -21.15 -23.20
N ALA A 291 -15.68 -21.64 -21.96
CA ALA A 291 -15.93 -23.05 -21.67
C ALA A 291 -17.33 -23.49 -22.11
N ALA A 292 -18.33 -22.61 -21.94
CA ALA A 292 -19.67 -22.87 -22.46
C ALA A 292 -19.71 -22.98 -24.00
N GLY A 293 -18.95 -22.14 -24.70
CA GLY A 293 -18.74 -22.20 -26.16
C GLY A 293 -18.03 -23.48 -26.59
N LEU A 294 -16.95 -23.85 -25.92
CA LEU A 294 -16.17 -25.08 -26.19
C LEU A 294 -17.04 -26.33 -26.00
N ARG A 295 -17.91 -26.36 -25.00
CA ARG A 295 -18.87 -27.45 -24.79
C ARG A 295 -19.83 -27.63 -25.99
N ARG A 296 -20.25 -26.53 -26.63
CA ARG A 296 -21.06 -26.58 -27.86
C ARG A 296 -20.29 -27.16 -29.04
N LEU A 297 -18.96 -27.03 -29.06
CA LEU A 297 -18.07 -27.62 -30.04
C LEU A 297 -17.64 -29.06 -29.70
N GLY A 298 -18.20 -29.65 -28.64
CA GLY A 298 -17.89 -31.00 -28.19
C GLY A 298 -16.67 -31.10 -27.29
N ILE A 299 -15.96 -29.97 -26.97
CA ILE A 299 -14.80 -29.96 -26.08
C ILE A 299 -15.29 -29.71 -24.66
N ARG A 300 -15.10 -30.69 -23.79
CA ARG A 300 -15.49 -30.58 -22.36
C ARG A 300 -14.23 -30.48 -21.48
N LEU A 301 -14.02 -29.33 -20.87
CA LEU A 301 -13.04 -29.17 -19.82
C LEU A 301 -13.57 -29.80 -18.52
N PRO A 302 -12.77 -30.58 -17.77
CA PRO A 302 -13.19 -31.16 -16.50
C PRO A 302 -13.42 -30.09 -15.43
N GLY A 303 -14.30 -30.38 -14.48
CA GLY A 303 -14.58 -29.52 -13.36
C GLY A 303 -15.37 -28.25 -13.71
N THR A 304 -15.16 -27.20 -12.94
CA THR A 304 -15.88 -25.91 -13.03
C THR A 304 -14.97 -24.78 -13.48
N GLN A 305 -15.49 -23.89 -14.30
CA GLN A 305 -14.79 -22.71 -14.80
C GLN A 305 -15.64 -21.48 -14.56
N TYR A 306 -15.01 -20.45 -14.02
CA TYR A 306 -15.64 -19.17 -13.69
C TYR A 306 -14.83 -18.02 -14.24
N MET A 307 -15.51 -16.89 -14.49
CA MET A 307 -14.90 -15.66 -14.96
C MET A 307 -15.46 -14.46 -14.21
N LEU A 308 -14.59 -13.53 -13.85
CA LEU A 308 -14.91 -12.19 -13.33
C LEU A 308 -14.26 -11.18 -14.25
N VAL A 309 -15.02 -10.19 -14.70
CA VAL A 309 -14.51 -9.02 -15.43
C VAL A 309 -15.05 -7.77 -14.77
N SER A 310 -14.19 -6.80 -14.56
CA SER A 310 -14.57 -5.51 -13.96
C SER A 310 -13.83 -4.35 -14.61
N GLY A 311 -14.46 -3.19 -14.55
CA GLY A 311 -13.86 -1.92 -14.92
C GLY A 311 -14.39 -0.80 -14.05
N SER A 312 -13.52 0.15 -13.71
CA SER A 312 -13.90 1.35 -13.00
C SER A 312 -13.20 2.58 -13.58
N MET A 313 -13.88 3.70 -13.46
CA MET A 313 -13.40 5.02 -13.83
C MET A 313 -13.78 5.97 -12.70
N GLU A 314 -12.81 6.76 -12.25
CA GLU A 314 -13.00 7.86 -11.32
C GLU A 314 -12.36 9.10 -11.90
N ILE A 315 -13.14 10.12 -12.15
CA ILE A 315 -12.68 11.39 -12.73
C ILE A 315 -13.19 12.51 -11.85
N SER A 316 -12.30 13.38 -11.39
CA SER A 316 -12.62 14.55 -10.58
C SER A 316 -11.65 15.69 -10.87
N ASP A 317 -12.15 16.91 -10.91
CA ASP A 317 -11.28 18.09 -10.98
C ASP A 317 -10.68 18.47 -9.63
N GLY A 318 -11.14 17.81 -8.53
CA GLY A 318 -10.71 18.12 -7.18
C GLY A 318 -11.14 19.52 -6.74
N TYR A 319 -10.70 19.93 -5.56
CA TYR A 319 -10.99 21.28 -5.04
C TYR A 319 -9.96 22.32 -5.46
N LEU A 320 -8.77 21.90 -5.89
CA LEU A 320 -7.73 22.78 -6.42
C LEU A 320 -8.03 23.11 -7.89
N PRO A 321 -7.81 24.34 -8.36
CA PRO A 321 -7.87 24.64 -9.78
C PRO A 321 -6.85 23.82 -10.55
N MET A 322 -7.29 23.19 -11.64
CA MET A 322 -6.50 22.35 -12.53
C MET A 322 -6.59 22.87 -13.96
N PHE A 323 -5.64 22.46 -14.81
CA PHE A 323 -5.63 22.83 -16.23
C PHE A 323 -6.94 22.45 -16.93
N SER A 324 -7.53 21.31 -16.57
CA SER A 324 -8.83 20.88 -17.09
C SER A 324 -9.95 21.87 -16.81
N ARG A 325 -9.96 22.50 -15.63
CA ARG A 325 -10.93 23.55 -15.28
C ARG A 325 -10.73 24.84 -16.06
N GLN A 326 -9.48 25.25 -16.27
CA GLN A 326 -9.18 26.44 -17.07
C GLN A 326 -9.68 26.32 -18.50
N ASN A 327 -9.48 25.18 -19.12
CA ASN A 327 -9.93 24.90 -20.48
C ASN A 327 -11.42 24.58 -20.59
N ARG A 328 -12.19 24.70 -19.47
CA ARG A 328 -13.63 24.45 -19.45
C ARG A 328 -13.99 23.13 -20.14
N LEU A 329 -13.24 22.08 -19.82
CA LEU A 329 -13.57 20.76 -20.34
C LEU A 329 -14.97 20.40 -19.84
N GLU A 330 -15.93 20.49 -20.76
CA GLU A 330 -17.28 20.01 -20.53
C GLU A 330 -17.22 18.56 -20.07
N SER A 331 -18.22 18.09 -19.37
CA SER A 331 -18.38 16.78 -18.79
C SER A 331 -17.39 15.70 -19.29
N PRO A 332 -16.72 14.94 -18.42
CA PRO A 332 -15.72 13.91 -18.81
C PRO A 332 -16.24 12.90 -19.83
N ILE A 333 -17.54 12.73 -19.95
CA ILE A 333 -18.18 11.85 -20.93
C ILE A 333 -18.12 12.42 -22.35
N TYR A 334 -17.86 13.70 -22.53
CA TYR A 334 -17.79 14.35 -23.83
C TYR A 334 -16.35 14.67 -24.25
N LYS A 335 -15.88 14.04 -25.33
CA LYS A 335 -14.71 14.33 -26.16
C LYS A 335 -13.38 14.56 -25.41
N GLN A 336 -12.36 13.81 -25.75
CA GLN A 336 -10.95 13.99 -25.37
C GLN A 336 -10.62 14.16 -23.86
N ALA A 337 -11.62 14.41 -23.02
CA ALA A 337 -11.45 14.68 -21.60
C ALA A 337 -10.98 13.45 -20.78
N PHE A 338 -11.07 12.26 -21.34
CA PHE A 338 -10.71 11.03 -20.63
C PHE A 338 -9.22 10.91 -20.29
N TRP A 339 -8.36 11.49 -21.11
CA TRP A 339 -6.91 11.35 -20.98
C TRP A 339 -6.22 12.67 -20.62
N THR A 340 -6.97 13.64 -20.12
CA THR A 340 -6.40 14.91 -19.66
C THR A 340 -6.06 14.85 -18.18
N PRO A 341 -5.00 15.59 -17.75
CA PRO A 341 -4.68 15.68 -16.33
C PRO A 341 -5.83 16.36 -15.57
N ARG A 342 -6.19 15.75 -14.43
CA ARG A 342 -7.22 16.23 -13.51
C ARG A 342 -6.76 16.04 -12.08
N GLY A 343 -7.58 16.40 -11.10
CA GLY A 343 -7.35 16.06 -9.70
C GLY A 343 -7.24 14.55 -9.52
N ASP A 344 -8.29 13.85 -9.98
CA ASP A 344 -8.31 12.40 -10.12
C ASP A 344 -8.74 12.02 -11.53
N ASN A 345 -7.98 11.19 -12.19
CA ASN A 345 -8.33 10.57 -13.47
C ASN A 345 -7.79 9.14 -13.46
N ASN A 346 -8.55 8.27 -12.81
CA ASN A 346 -8.15 6.91 -12.50
C ASN A 346 -8.99 5.90 -13.29
N TRP A 347 -8.33 4.98 -13.97
CA TRP A 347 -8.92 3.90 -14.75
C TRP A 347 -8.41 2.57 -14.25
N ASN A 348 -9.31 1.64 -14.09
CA ASN A 348 -8.99 0.30 -13.63
C ASN A 348 -9.76 -0.73 -14.46
N GLY A 349 -9.07 -1.79 -14.87
CA GLY A 349 -9.68 -2.94 -15.51
C GLY A 349 -9.09 -4.23 -14.96
N MET A 350 -9.93 -5.26 -14.70
CA MET A 350 -9.48 -6.57 -14.25
C MET A 350 -10.31 -7.67 -14.92
N ALA A 351 -9.62 -8.76 -15.28
CA ALA A 351 -10.23 -10.01 -15.69
C ALA A 351 -9.56 -11.17 -14.93
N LYS A 352 -10.36 -11.98 -14.27
CA LYS A 352 -9.90 -13.17 -13.52
C LYS A 352 -10.64 -14.40 -14.01
N TRP A 353 -9.89 -15.42 -14.40
CA TRP A 353 -10.40 -16.71 -14.77
C TRP A 353 -10.00 -17.74 -13.74
N THR A 354 -10.96 -18.52 -13.26
CA THR A 354 -10.78 -19.57 -12.27
C THR A 354 -11.20 -20.90 -12.83
N TRP A 355 -10.35 -21.91 -12.74
CA TRP A 355 -10.62 -23.26 -13.13
C TRP A 355 -10.34 -24.25 -11.99
N ASN A 356 -11.34 -24.99 -11.59
CA ASN A 356 -11.26 -26.08 -10.64
C ASN A 356 -11.46 -27.42 -11.37
N PRO A 357 -10.40 -28.07 -11.91
CA PRO A 357 -10.51 -29.34 -12.62
C PRO A 357 -11.08 -30.45 -11.73
N SER A 358 -10.77 -30.41 -10.46
CA SER A 358 -11.18 -31.33 -9.38
C SER A 358 -11.12 -30.60 -8.04
N ASN A 359 -11.66 -31.20 -6.98
CA ASN A 359 -11.67 -30.58 -5.64
C ASN A 359 -10.27 -30.40 -5.01
N ASP A 360 -9.27 -31.09 -5.56
CA ASP A 360 -7.88 -31.04 -5.09
C ASP A 360 -6.99 -30.12 -5.95
N ARG A 361 -7.54 -29.53 -7.03
CA ARG A 361 -6.79 -28.68 -7.96
C ARG A 361 -7.52 -27.38 -8.23
N LYS A 362 -6.78 -26.30 -8.20
CA LYS A 362 -7.25 -24.96 -8.54
C LYS A 362 -6.23 -24.24 -9.39
N PHE A 363 -6.73 -23.58 -10.42
CA PHE A 363 -5.94 -22.75 -11.31
C PHE A 363 -6.61 -21.40 -11.50
N ASN A 364 -5.87 -20.31 -11.34
CA ASN A 364 -6.36 -18.94 -11.56
C ASN A 364 -5.45 -18.21 -12.52
N ILE A 365 -6.03 -17.42 -13.40
CA ILE A 365 -5.32 -16.40 -14.18
C ILE A 365 -5.98 -15.06 -13.87
N ASN A 366 -5.19 -14.08 -13.50
CA ASN A 366 -5.61 -12.70 -13.25
C ASN A 366 -4.81 -11.76 -14.15
N VAL A 367 -5.51 -10.85 -14.82
CA VAL A 367 -4.91 -9.76 -15.59
C VAL A 367 -5.60 -8.47 -15.17
N SER A 368 -4.82 -7.48 -14.76
CA SER A 368 -5.35 -6.16 -14.40
C SER A 368 -4.45 -5.05 -14.90
N ARG A 369 -5.06 -3.92 -15.21
CA ARG A 369 -4.40 -2.70 -15.65
C ARG A 369 -5.01 -1.51 -14.95
N ASN A 370 -4.14 -0.66 -14.42
CA ASN A 370 -4.50 0.62 -13.81
C ASN A 370 -3.78 1.74 -14.52
N VAL A 371 -4.47 2.84 -14.75
CA VAL A 371 -3.90 4.07 -15.28
C VAL A 371 -4.40 5.23 -14.44
N SER A 372 -3.50 6.09 -13.97
CA SER A 372 -3.82 7.31 -13.25
C SER A 372 -3.11 8.49 -13.92
N ILE A 373 -3.87 9.55 -14.23
CA ILE A 373 -3.35 10.76 -14.89
C ILE A 373 -3.68 11.95 -14.00
N SER A 374 -2.66 12.61 -13.47
CA SER A 374 -2.83 13.74 -12.57
C SER A 374 -1.89 14.88 -12.91
N GLN A 375 -2.22 16.07 -12.50
CA GLN A 375 -1.35 17.22 -12.59
C GLN A 375 -0.56 17.38 -11.28
N GLY A 376 0.76 17.49 -11.39
CA GLY A 376 1.64 17.54 -10.22
C GLY A 376 1.86 18.95 -9.71
N PHE A 377 1.21 19.30 -8.63
CA PHE A 377 1.53 20.51 -7.83
C PHE A 377 2.22 20.16 -6.52
N GLY A 378 2.36 18.89 -6.22
CA GLY A 378 2.74 18.41 -4.91
C GLY A 378 4.10 17.76 -4.83
N LEU A 379 5.04 18.08 -5.71
CA LEU A 379 6.42 17.69 -5.51
C LEU A 379 6.91 18.33 -4.21
N ALA A 380 7.60 17.55 -3.38
CA ALA A 380 8.09 18.00 -2.09
C ALA A 380 8.77 19.39 -2.20
N GLY A 381 8.16 20.40 -1.60
CA GLY A 381 8.66 21.78 -1.63
C GLY A 381 8.01 22.74 -2.63
N GLU A 382 7.22 22.26 -3.59
CA GLU A 382 6.47 23.12 -4.49
C GLU A 382 5.03 23.26 -3.95
N GLY A 383 4.63 24.50 -3.60
CA GLY A 383 3.26 24.82 -3.27
C GLY A 383 2.38 24.93 -4.50
N TYR A 384 1.07 25.04 -4.30
CA TYR A 384 0.15 25.32 -5.39
C TYR A 384 0.52 26.65 -6.06
N PRO A 385 0.58 26.72 -7.42
CA PRO A 385 1.07 27.89 -8.13
C PRO A 385 0.04 29.02 -8.19
N THR A 386 -0.25 29.64 -7.05
CA THR A 386 -1.26 30.70 -6.93
C THR A 386 -1.04 31.88 -7.87
N ASN A 387 0.22 32.20 -8.19
CA ASN A 387 0.59 33.29 -9.08
C ASN A 387 0.57 32.91 -10.58
N PHE A 388 0.47 31.63 -10.89
CA PHE A 388 0.58 31.10 -12.26
C PHE A 388 -0.62 30.26 -12.65
N ILE A 389 -1.75 30.51 -12.03
CA ILE A 389 -2.99 29.78 -12.26
C ILE A 389 -3.45 29.82 -13.72
N ASP A 390 -3.07 30.87 -14.45
CA ASP A 390 -3.38 31.03 -15.88
C ASP A 390 -2.46 30.20 -16.79
N ARG A 391 -1.47 29.51 -16.22
CA ARG A 391 -0.45 28.76 -16.95
C ARG A 391 -0.27 27.34 -16.41
N LEU A 392 -1.37 26.72 -15.95
CA LEU A 392 -1.33 25.36 -15.41
C LEU A 392 -0.96 24.31 -16.46
N ASP A 393 -1.06 24.63 -17.75
CA ASP A 393 -0.55 23.81 -18.87
C ASP A 393 0.97 23.60 -18.83
N LYS A 394 1.70 24.45 -18.11
CA LYS A 394 3.16 24.38 -17.95
C LYS A 394 3.62 23.54 -16.77
N TYR A 395 2.69 22.91 -16.06
CA TYR A 395 3.01 22.00 -14.96
C TYR A 395 3.04 20.55 -15.44
N LEU A 396 3.84 19.74 -14.77
CA LEU A 396 3.98 18.31 -15.07
C LEU A 396 2.64 17.59 -15.02
N THR A 397 2.39 16.82 -16.05
CA THR A 397 1.37 15.77 -16.04
C THR A 397 2.05 14.47 -15.71
N PHE A 398 1.57 13.79 -14.66
CA PHE A 398 2.00 12.47 -14.27
C PHE A 398 1.03 11.44 -14.82
N THR A 399 1.55 10.46 -15.53
CA THR A 399 0.83 9.27 -15.97
C THR A 399 1.46 8.06 -15.31
N ASN A 400 0.72 7.45 -14.38
CA ASN A 400 1.13 6.22 -13.72
C ASN A 400 0.38 5.05 -14.33
N GLU A 401 1.09 4.02 -14.74
CA GLU A 401 0.51 2.79 -15.29
C GLU A 401 1.02 1.58 -14.53
N ASN A 402 0.09 0.70 -14.15
CA ASN A 402 0.41 -0.57 -13.50
C ASN A 402 -0.32 -1.71 -14.20
N ILE A 403 0.41 -2.76 -14.56
CA ILE A 403 -0.15 -3.97 -15.16
C ILE A 403 0.29 -5.16 -14.32
N LEU A 404 -0.66 -5.96 -13.86
CA LEU A 404 -0.42 -7.24 -13.23
C LEU A 404 -0.98 -8.36 -14.11
N THR A 405 -0.14 -9.33 -14.44
CA THR A 405 -0.56 -10.60 -15.04
C THR A 405 -0.06 -11.72 -14.14
N GLN A 406 -0.94 -12.60 -13.75
CA GLN A 406 -0.64 -13.64 -12.78
C GLN A 406 -1.29 -14.96 -13.13
N ALA A 407 -0.57 -16.05 -12.90
CA ALA A 407 -1.07 -17.40 -12.92
C ALA A 407 -0.79 -18.07 -11.56
N TYR A 408 -1.81 -18.65 -10.99
CA TYR A 408 -1.74 -19.36 -9.70
C TYR A 408 -2.22 -20.79 -9.87
N TYR A 409 -1.50 -21.72 -9.30
CA TYR A 409 -1.87 -23.13 -9.25
C TYR A 409 -1.72 -23.68 -7.84
N ARG A 410 -2.74 -24.38 -7.36
CA ARG A 410 -2.70 -25.16 -6.12
C ARG A 410 -3.08 -26.60 -6.40
N GLN A 411 -2.34 -27.51 -5.80
CA GLN A 411 -2.68 -28.93 -5.76
C GLN A 411 -2.56 -29.48 -4.35
N VAL A 412 -3.61 -30.15 -3.89
CA VAL A 412 -3.61 -30.92 -2.66
C VAL A 412 -3.08 -32.32 -2.97
N LEU A 413 -2.03 -32.72 -2.26
CA LEU A 413 -1.36 -34.03 -2.39
C LEU A 413 -1.79 -34.91 -1.23
N GLY A 414 -2.75 -35.81 -1.47
CA GLY A 414 -3.25 -36.70 -0.41
C GLY A 414 -3.91 -35.95 0.73
N GLN A 415 -3.73 -36.39 1.97
CA GLN A 415 -4.45 -35.87 3.14
C GLN A 415 -3.69 -34.82 3.94
N LYS A 416 -2.38 -34.73 3.78
CA LYS A 416 -1.51 -33.98 4.71
C LYS A 416 -0.64 -32.94 4.05
N SER A 417 -0.68 -32.81 2.73
CA SER A 417 0.21 -31.89 2.05
C SER A 417 -0.42 -31.25 0.82
N TRP A 418 0.05 -30.07 0.48
CA TRP A 418 -0.30 -29.36 -0.75
C TRP A 418 0.87 -28.51 -1.19
N PHE A 419 0.84 -28.10 -2.43
CA PHE A 419 1.76 -27.12 -2.93
C PHE A 419 1.04 -26.01 -3.74
N ASP A 420 1.63 -24.85 -3.72
CA ASP A 420 1.23 -23.67 -4.43
C ASP A 420 2.34 -23.20 -5.36
N ILE A 421 1.98 -22.80 -6.57
CA ILE A 421 2.89 -22.15 -7.51
C ILE A 421 2.21 -20.87 -8.00
N THR A 422 2.93 -19.76 -7.96
CA THR A 422 2.50 -18.48 -8.49
C THR A 422 3.54 -17.96 -9.47
N ALA A 423 3.11 -17.66 -10.69
CA ALA A 423 3.91 -16.95 -11.66
C ALA A 423 3.26 -15.59 -11.94
N GLY A 424 4.03 -14.52 -11.84
CA GLY A 424 3.55 -13.15 -11.99
C GLY A 424 4.43 -12.32 -12.91
N ARG A 425 3.81 -11.42 -13.66
CA ARG A 425 4.46 -10.32 -14.35
C ARG A 425 3.84 -9.03 -13.83
N THR A 426 4.66 -8.16 -13.26
CA THR A 426 4.26 -6.80 -12.90
C THR A 426 5.00 -5.82 -13.79
N PHE A 427 4.29 -4.83 -14.29
CA PHE A 427 4.83 -3.70 -15.01
C PHE A 427 4.32 -2.43 -14.34
N THR A 428 5.23 -1.59 -13.88
CA THR A 428 4.93 -0.27 -13.31
C THR A 428 5.65 0.78 -14.12
N ARG A 429 4.97 1.85 -14.47
CA ARG A 429 5.54 2.99 -15.18
C ARG A 429 5.05 4.28 -14.58
N GLN A 430 5.94 5.22 -14.38
CA GLN A 430 5.61 6.62 -14.14
C GLN A 430 6.22 7.47 -15.24
N HIS A 431 5.37 8.22 -15.92
CA HIS A 431 5.78 9.16 -16.94
C HIS A 431 5.34 10.57 -16.55
N ALA A 432 6.25 11.54 -16.67
CA ALA A 432 5.94 12.92 -16.36
C ALA A 432 6.51 13.87 -17.42
N ASN A 433 5.65 14.63 -18.05
CA ASN A 433 5.99 15.60 -19.05
C ASN A 433 5.11 16.85 -18.96
N VAL A 434 5.41 17.84 -19.77
CA VAL A 434 4.62 19.07 -19.93
C VAL A 434 4.01 19.09 -21.33
N ASN A 435 2.73 19.45 -21.43
CA ASN A 435 2.01 19.57 -22.72
C ASN A 435 2.04 18.32 -23.62
N GLY A 436 2.17 17.12 -23.04
CA GLY A 436 2.19 15.88 -23.79
C GLY A 436 3.43 15.69 -24.68
N ASN A 437 4.54 16.36 -24.37
CA ASN A 437 5.79 16.15 -25.09
C ASN A 437 6.47 14.87 -24.58
N ASP A 438 6.29 13.77 -25.31
CA ASP A 438 6.76 12.44 -24.95
C ASP A 438 8.20 12.13 -25.41
N ASP A 439 8.78 12.97 -26.25
CA ASP A 439 10.14 12.78 -26.78
C ASP A 439 11.16 13.58 -25.99
N TYR A 440 11.89 12.90 -25.08
CA TYR A 440 12.90 13.54 -24.25
C TYR A 440 14.08 14.09 -25.05
N THR A 441 14.38 13.56 -26.24
CA THR A 441 15.49 14.03 -27.09
C THR A 441 15.20 15.38 -27.73
N THR A 442 13.92 15.69 -27.90
CA THR A 442 13.43 16.97 -28.44
C THR A 442 12.83 17.86 -27.36
N TYR A 443 12.85 17.41 -26.10
CA TYR A 443 12.32 18.15 -24.97
C TYR A 443 13.16 19.42 -24.75
N GLU A 444 12.69 20.52 -25.29
CA GLU A 444 13.23 21.84 -25.01
C GLU A 444 12.40 22.49 -23.92
N PRO A 445 12.91 22.55 -22.69
CA PRO A 445 12.29 23.37 -21.68
C PRO A 445 12.36 24.82 -22.19
N TYR A 446 11.25 25.50 -22.13
CA TYR A 446 11.06 26.84 -22.56
C TYR A 446 12.34 27.68 -22.64
N ARG A 447 12.99 27.70 -23.82
CA ARG A 447 14.12 28.54 -24.13
C ARG A 447 13.64 29.98 -24.32
N THR A 448 13.34 30.66 -23.28
CA THR A 448 13.31 32.11 -23.31
C THR A 448 14.61 32.61 -22.76
N THR A 449 15.63 32.48 -23.58
CA THR A 449 16.98 32.95 -23.30
C THR A 449 17.07 34.46 -23.09
N THR A 450 16.04 35.23 -23.39
CA THR A 450 15.99 36.69 -23.28
C THR A 450 15.25 37.22 -22.06
N GLU A 451 14.35 36.45 -21.50
CA GLU A 451 13.49 36.90 -20.40
C GLU A 451 14.12 36.71 -18.98
N TRP A 452 15.07 35.79 -18.82
CA TRP A 452 15.78 35.56 -17.57
C TRP A 452 16.83 36.62 -17.18
N SER A 453 17.28 37.39 -18.16
CA SER A 453 18.33 38.41 -17.94
C SER A 453 17.79 39.71 -17.34
N THR A 454 16.48 39.91 -17.35
CA THR A 454 15.86 41.18 -16.93
C THR A 454 15.28 41.13 -15.51
N GLY A 455 15.26 39.99 -14.89
CA GLY A 455 14.78 39.87 -13.50
C GLY A 455 13.31 40.20 -13.28
N SER A 456 12.50 40.11 -14.32
CA SER A 456 11.06 40.38 -14.27
C SER A 456 10.35 39.24 -13.53
N PRO A 457 9.37 39.50 -12.66
CA PRO A 457 8.56 38.47 -12.00
C PRO A 457 7.78 37.57 -12.98
N GLU A 458 7.64 37.99 -14.22
CA GLU A 458 7.00 37.22 -15.31
C GLU A 458 7.84 36.00 -15.73
N ASP A 459 9.14 36.02 -15.44
CA ASP A 459 10.07 34.94 -15.79
C ASP A 459 9.95 33.70 -14.87
N TRP A 460 9.32 33.83 -13.71
CA TRP A 460 9.03 32.74 -12.78
C TRP A 460 7.85 31.88 -13.25
N SER A 461 7.33 32.18 -14.42
CA SER A 461 6.11 31.62 -14.98
C SER A 461 6.30 30.28 -15.71
N THR A 462 7.45 29.65 -15.59
CA THR A 462 7.76 28.44 -16.35
C THR A 462 7.18 27.16 -15.73
N GLY A 463 6.59 27.23 -14.55
CA GLY A 463 6.05 26.07 -13.87
C GLY A 463 7.11 25.00 -13.61
N SER A 464 6.77 23.73 -13.77
CA SER A 464 7.66 22.57 -13.70
C SER A 464 8.11 22.06 -15.07
N ALA A 465 8.05 22.91 -16.11
CA ALA A 465 8.47 22.58 -17.48
C ALA A 465 9.98 22.28 -17.61
N ASP A 466 10.74 22.47 -16.56
CA ASP A 466 12.15 22.17 -16.46
C ASP A 466 12.45 20.69 -16.19
N ARG A 467 11.43 19.84 -16.06
CA ARG A 467 11.58 18.41 -15.79
C ARG A 467 10.93 17.56 -16.85
N TRP A 468 11.56 16.45 -17.14
CA TRP A 468 11.00 15.35 -17.90
C TRP A 468 11.41 14.03 -17.24
N HIS A 469 10.48 13.13 -17.01
CA HIS A 469 10.73 11.90 -16.30
C HIS A 469 9.99 10.74 -16.93
N ASP A 470 10.68 9.63 -17.10
CA ASP A 470 10.08 8.34 -17.42
C ASP A 470 10.84 7.23 -16.73
N HIS A 471 10.15 6.44 -15.96
CA HIS A 471 10.71 5.19 -15.49
C HIS A 471 9.72 4.07 -15.62
N TYR A 472 10.24 2.88 -15.85
CA TYR A 472 9.47 1.67 -15.68
C TYR A 472 10.26 0.60 -14.93
N ALA A 473 9.52 -0.30 -14.31
CA ALA A 473 10.02 -1.55 -13.77
C ALA A 473 9.14 -2.69 -14.26
N GLU A 474 9.74 -3.66 -14.89
CA GLU A 474 9.10 -4.90 -15.32
C GLU A 474 9.69 -6.08 -14.57
N SER A 475 8.86 -6.75 -13.76
CA SER A 475 9.33 -7.87 -12.93
C SER A 475 8.61 -9.16 -13.28
N TYR A 476 9.35 -10.21 -13.48
CA TYR A 476 8.87 -11.58 -13.64
C TYR A 476 9.16 -12.36 -12.37
N THR A 477 8.12 -12.75 -11.65
CA THR A 477 8.23 -13.41 -10.35
C THR A 477 7.71 -14.84 -10.43
N LEU A 478 8.45 -15.78 -9.86
CA LEU A 478 8.05 -17.15 -9.64
C LEU A 478 8.15 -17.50 -8.15
N LYS A 479 7.04 -17.93 -7.57
CA LYS A 479 6.97 -18.40 -6.18
C LYS A 479 6.49 -19.85 -6.13
N GLY A 480 7.04 -20.60 -5.21
CA GLY A 480 6.58 -21.94 -4.89
C GLY A 480 6.53 -22.13 -3.39
N ALA A 481 5.49 -22.77 -2.90
CA ALA A 481 5.35 -23.13 -1.49
C ALA A 481 4.86 -24.57 -1.37
N TYR A 482 5.42 -25.32 -0.45
CA TYR A 482 5.00 -26.65 -0.10
C TYR A 482 4.67 -26.67 1.39
N SER A 483 3.48 -27.15 1.72
CA SER A 483 3.01 -27.32 3.09
C SER A 483 2.77 -28.78 3.40
N PHE A 484 3.21 -29.20 4.56
CA PHE A 484 3.10 -30.58 5.03
C PHE A 484 2.71 -30.63 6.51
N MET A 485 1.75 -31.50 6.84
CA MET A 485 1.28 -31.76 8.21
C MET A 485 1.98 -32.96 8.81
N GLY A 486 2.85 -32.75 9.81
CA GLY A 486 3.63 -33.76 10.46
C GLY A 486 3.10 -34.06 11.85
N GLY A 487 3.04 -35.36 12.24
CA GLY A 487 2.80 -35.80 13.63
C GLY A 487 1.49 -35.34 14.30
N GLY A 488 0.60 -34.66 13.59
CA GLY A 488 -0.66 -34.13 14.14
C GLY A 488 -0.55 -32.80 14.88
N ILE A 489 0.65 -32.32 15.19
CA ILE A 489 0.88 -31.06 15.92
C ILE A 489 1.69 -30.04 15.12
N ASN A 490 2.43 -30.46 14.09
CA ASN A 490 3.29 -29.61 13.30
C ASN A 490 2.69 -29.29 11.91
N GLU A 491 2.84 -28.06 11.45
CA GLU A 491 2.63 -27.65 10.08
C GLU A 491 3.93 -27.04 9.55
N PHE A 492 4.61 -27.81 8.74
CA PHE A 492 5.80 -27.35 8.04
C PHE A 492 5.40 -26.63 6.75
N LYS A 493 5.96 -25.45 6.53
CA LYS A 493 5.85 -24.71 5.28
C LYS A 493 7.24 -24.33 4.78
N THR A 494 7.56 -24.69 3.57
CA THR A 494 8.81 -24.29 2.90
C THR A 494 8.49 -23.72 1.54
N GLY A 495 9.29 -22.79 1.09
CA GLY A 495 9.05 -22.21 -0.22
C GLY A 495 10.23 -21.39 -0.72
N PHE A 496 10.08 -20.95 -1.94
CA PHE A 496 11.03 -20.07 -2.61
C PHE A 496 10.33 -18.97 -3.37
N GLU A 497 11.06 -17.91 -3.62
CA GLU A 497 10.67 -16.80 -4.46
C GLU A 497 11.86 -16.41 -5.32
N TYR A 498 11.62 -16.15 -6.60
CA TYR A 498 12.62 -15.65 -7.54
C TYR A 498 11.98 -14.57 -8.39
N SER A 499 12.67 -13.42 -8.54
CA SER A 499 12.22 -12.33 -9.38
C SER A 499 13.36 -11.80 -10.23
N ALA A 500 13.12 -11.69 -11.52
CA ALA A 500 13.97 -11.01 -12.48
C ALA A 500 13.31 -9.71 -12.88
N THR A 501 14.01 -8.60 -12.69
CA THR A 501 13.48 -7.27 -12.93
C THR A 501 14.31 -6.56 -13.98
N GLU A 502 13.67 -5.87 -14.90
CA GLU A 502 14.26 -4.85 -15.76
C GLU A 502 13.74 -3.50 -15.31
N ILE A 503 14.65 -2.56 -15.13
CA ILE A 503 14.33 -1.17 -14.78
C ILE A 503 14.94 -0.23 -15.79
N GLN A 504 14.20 0.79 -16.19
CA GLN A 504 14.69 1.91 -16.95
C GLN A 504 14.35 3.21 -16.20
N LEU A 505 15.29 4.11 -16.16
CA LEU A 505 15.08 5.49 -15.70
C LEU A 505 15.62 6.46 -16.74
N ILE A 506 14.82 7.48 -17.05
CA ILE A 506 15.21 8.68 -17.77
C ILE A 506 14.69 9.86 -16.95
N ASP A 507 15.57 10.57 -16.28
CA ASP A 507 15.23 11.72 -15.44
C ASP A 507 16.07 12.91 -15.88
N LEU A 508 15.39 13.89 -16.46
CA LEU A 508 16.01 15.12 -16.96
C LEU A 508 15.52 16.31 -16.15
N ALA A 509 16.44 17.04 -15.55
CA ALA A 509 16.16 18.31 -14.93
C ALA A 509 16.96 19.40 -15.62
N THR A 510 16.24 20.29 -16.27
CA THR A 510 16.81 21.35 -17.10
C THR A 510 16.93 22.67 -16.35
N ARG A 511 16.46 22.72 -15.10
CA ARG A 511 16.48 23.91 -14.28
C ARG A 511 17.91 24.31 -13.92
N LEU A 512 18.38 25.38 -14.53
CA LEU A 512 19.61 26.04 -14.15
C LEU A 512 19.34 27.03 -13.02
N LYS A 513 20.15 26.99 -11.97
CA LYS A 513 20.14 28.03 -10.95
C LYS A 513 20.56 29.39 -11.51
N PHE A 514 21.27 29.37 -12.65
CA PHE A 514 21.65 30.50 -13.49
C PHE A 514 21.65 30.03 -14.95
N PRO A 515 20.67 30.45 -15.77
CA PRO A 515 20.58 30.04 -17.17
C PRO A 515 21.79 30.55 -17.95
N GLN A 516 22.42 29.62 -18.65
CA GLN A 516 23.44 29.97 -19.61
C GLN A 516 22.95 29.63 -21.03
N PRO A 517 23.08 30.53 -22.01
CA PRO A 517 22.60 30.27 -23.35
C PRO A 517 23.25 29.01 -23.93
N GLY A 518 22.44 28.08 -24.40
CA GLY A 518 22.87 26.96 -25.21
C GLY A 518 23.11 25.63 -24.48
N LYS A 519 22.80 25.49 -23.16
CA LYS A 519 22.96 24.22 -22.46
C LYS A 519 21.67 23.69 -21.85
N LEU A 520 21.43 22.45 -22.15
CA LEU A 520 20.42 21.60 -21.55
C LEU A 520 20.99 21.04 -20.25
N GLY A 521 20.23 21.25 -19.18
CA GLY A 521 20.23 20.38 -18.05
C GLY A 521 21.40 20.46 -17.07
N VAL A 522 21.03 20.53 -15.81
CA VAL A 522 21.96 20.39 -14.69
C VAL A 522 22.02 18.93 -14.24
N ARG A 523 21.00 18.14 -14.53
CA ARG A 523 20.91 16.74 -14.14
C ARG A 523 20.32 15.94 -15.28
N GLU A 524 21.04 14.93 -15.68
CA GLU A 524 20.62 13.92 -16.62
C GLU A 524 20.95 12.56 -16.02
N ASP A 525 19.95 11.74 -15.78
CA ASP A 525 20.15 10.38 -15.25
C ASP A 525 19.41 9.39 -16.14
N ILE A 526 20.18 8.63 -16.91
CA ILE A 526 19.65 7.65 -17.86
C ILE A 526 20.35 6.32 -17.62
N TYR A 527 19.59 5.30 -17.25
CA TYR A 527 20.12 3.95 -17.12
C TYR A 527 19.08 2.87 -17.33
N VAL A 528 19.57 1.70 -17.66
CA VAL A 528 18.83 0.42 -17.65
C VAL A 528 19.60 -0.56 -16.78
N ALA A 529 18.90 -1.31 -15.95
CA ALA A 529 19.53 -2.32 -15.09
C ALA A 529 18.66 -3.57 -14.94
N HIS A 530 19.31 -4.71 -14.67
CA HIS A 530 18.67 -6.02 -14.60
C HIS A 530 18.96 -6.73 -13.26
N PRO A 531 18.45 -6.21 -12.13
CA PRO A 531 18.61 -6.87 -10.84
C PRO A 531 17.84 -8.18 -10.76
N LEU A 532 18.39 -9.10 -9.95
CA LEU A 532 17.74 -10.36 -9.61
C LEU A 532 17.56 -10.42 -8.10
N THR A 533 16.38 -10.83 -7.65
CA THR A 533 16.12 -11.12 -6.24
C THR A 533 15.63 -12.55 -6.07
N GLY A 534 15.93 -13.12 -4.94
CA GLY A 534 15.45 -14.45 -4.60
C GLY A 534 15.29 -14.62 -3.10
N ALA A 535 14.55 -15.63 -2.71
CA ALA A 535 14.43 -16.02 -1.32
C ALA A 535 14.11 -17.50 -1.19
N ALA A 536 14.50 -18.06 -0.05
CA ALA A 536 14.04 -19.35 0.40
C ALA A 536 13.63 -19.24 1.86
N TYR A 537 12.58 -19.95 2.26
CA TYR A 537 12.12 -19.93 3.63
C TYR A 537 11.68 -21.30 4.10
N PHE A 538 11.77 -21.49 5.41
CA PHE A 538 11.25 -22.62 6.13
C PHE A 538 10.54 -22.13 7.39
N GLN A 539 9.39 -22.73 7.70
CA GLN A 539 8.55 -22.37 8.84
C GLN A 539 7.94 -23.63 9.43
N ASP A 540 7.87 -23.70 10.74
CA ASP A 540 7.14 -24.72 11.50
C ASP A 540 6.16 -24.03 12.44
N LYS A 541 4.88 -24.36 12.30
CA LYS A 541 3.82 -23.99 13.22
C LYS A 541 3.47 -25.20 14.07
N VAL A 542 3.84 -25.14 15.33
CA VAL A 542 3.56 -26.17 16.33
C VAL A 542 2.32 -25.80 17.11
N GLU A 543 1.35 -26.70 17.19
CA GLU A 543 0.14 -26.51 17.97
C GLU A 543 0.04 -27.62 19.02
N TYR A 544 0.16 -27.26 20.30
CA TYR A 544 0.19 -28.17 21.41
C TYR A 544 -0.58 -27.66 22.64
N HIS A 545 -1.69 -28.32 22.99
CA HIS A 545 -2.53 -27.95 24.13
C HIS A 545 -2.91 -26.47 24.25
N GLY A 546 -3.25 -25.82 23.12
CA GLY A 546 -3.63 -24.40 23.08
C GLY A 546 -2.46 -23.42 23.05
N LEU A 547 -1.21 -23.90 23.13
CA LEU A 547 -0.01 -23.13 22.80
C LEU A 547 0.31 -23.28 21.31
N ILE A 548 0.50 -22.18 20.65
CA ILE A 548 0.93 -22.13 19.26
C ILE A 548 2.30 -21.46 19.21
N VAL A 549 3.26 -22.14 18.63
CA VAL A 549 4.60 -21.64 18.35
C VAL A 549 4.80 -21.60 16.85
N ASN A 550 5.13 -20.45 16.31
CA ASN A 550 5.42 -20.27 14.91
C ASN A 550 6.88 -19.82 14.76
N ALA A 551 7.74 -20.69 14.31
CA ALA A 551 9.16 -20.44 14.13
C ALA A 551 9.51 -20.51 12.65
N GLY A 552 10.21 -19.50 12.14
CA GLY A 552 10.57 -19.42 10.74
C GLY A 552 11.95 -18.82 10.51
N LEU A 553 12.55 -19.23 9.39
CA LEU A 553 13.81 -18.68 8.90
C LEU A 553 13.65 -18.36 7.42
N ARG A 554 14.05 -17.18 7.03
CA ARG A 554 14.07 -16.73 5.64
C ARG A 554 15.48 -16.32 5.26
N ALA A 555 15.91 -16.72 4.08
CA ALA A 555 17.13 -16.27 3.44
C ALA A 555 16.76 -15.50 2.17
N ASP A 556 17.07 -14.22 2.14
CA ASP A 556 16.92 -13.36 0.97
C ASP A 556 18.26 -13.20 0.25
N VAL A 557 18.24 -13.20 -1.07
CA VAL A 557 19.40 -12.98 -1.92
C VAL A 557 19.12 -11.93 -2.97
N TRP A 558 20.15 -11.17 -3.34
CA TRP A 558 20.07 -10.10 -4.33
C TRP A 558 21.33 -10.00 -5.15
N ALA A 559 21.17 -9.92 -6.48
CA ALA A 559 22.23 -9.56 -7.40
C ALA A 559 21.88 -8.24 -8.09
N PRO A 560 22.72 -7.20 -7.99
CA PRO A 560 22.38 -5.86 -8.49
C PRO A 560 22.39 -5.73 -10.02
N GLY A 561 22.78 -6.73 -10.76
CA GLY A 561 22.78 -6.74 -12.22
C GLY A 561 24.18 -6.74 -12.84
N ARG A 562 24.23 -7.10 -14.13
CA ARG A 562 25.49 -7.13 -14.89
C ARG A 562 26.11 -5.76 -15.04
N GLU A 563 25.27 -4.75 -15.17
CA GLU A 563 25.64 -3.35 -15.34
C GLU A 563 26.52 -2.89 -14.16
N VAL A 564 26.15 -3.27 -12.94
CA VAL A 564 26.95 -3.01 -11.75
C VAL A 564 28.23 -3.83 -11.73
N GLU A 565 28.16 -5.12 -12.06
CA GLU A 565 29.32 -6.00 -12.11
C GLU A 565 30.36 -5.51 -13.12
N ASP A 566 29.93 -5.03 -14.28
CA ASP A 566 30.79 -4.47 -15.31
C ASP A 566 31.48 -3.17 -14.84
N VAL A 567 30.74 -2.27 -14.20
CA VAL A 567 31.26 -1.04 -13.61
C VAL A 567 32.28 -1.34 -12.51
N MET A 568 31.96 -2.26 -11.60
CA MET A 568 32.86 -2.64 -10.50
C MET A 568 34.11 -3.41 -10.96
N SER A 569 34.08 -4.02 -12.13
CA SER A 569 35.23 -4.73 -12.71
C SER A 569 36.23 -3.79 -13.37
N ARG A 570 35.83 -2.55 -13.68
CA ARG A 570 36.64 -1.56 -14.40
C ARG A 570 36.48 -0.19 -13.78
N PRO A 571 36.78 -0.01 -12.49
CA PRO A 571 36.56 1.24 -11.76
C PRO A 571 37.26 2.44 -12.40
N GLN A 572 38.42 2.24 -13.00
CA GLN A 572 39.21 3.31 -13.66
C GLN A 572 38.54 3.91 -14.89
N ASP A 573 37.52 3.26 -15.46
CA ASP A 573 36.80 3.77 -16.63
C ASP A 573 35.67 4.78 -16.25
N TYR A 574 35.41 4.96 -14.96
CA TYR A 574 34.29 5.73 -14.47
C TYR A 574 34.72 6.80 -13.45
N LEU A 575 34.17 8.01 -13.60
CA LEU A 575 34.58 9.18 -12.83
C LEU A 575 34.41 9.04 -11.31
N PHE A 576 33.36 8.34 -10.87
CA PHE A 576 32.97 8.27 -9.48
C PHE A 576 33.10 6.88 -8.85
N ILE A 577 33.64 5.90 -9.54
CA ILE A 577 33.86 4.56 -9.01
C ILE A 577 35.33 4.44 -8.60
N THR A 578 35.58 4.04 -7.37
CA THR A 578 36.95 3.90 -6.83
C THR A 578 37.31 2.42 -6.69
N ASP A 579 38.63 2.15 -6.68
CA ASP A 579 39.15 0.79 -6.42
C ASP A 579 38.67 0.25 -5.07
N ASP A 580 38.55 1.13 -4.06
CA ASP A 580 38.03 0.76 -2.72
C ASP A 580 36.58 0.30 -2.79
N MET A 581 35.72 0.97 -3.58
CA MET A 581 34.34 0.55 -3.78
C MET A 581 34.25 -0.80 -4.48
N ALA A 582 35.07 -1.03 -5.50
CA ALA A 582 35.13 -2.29 -6.22
C ALA A 582 35.63 -3.44 -5.32
N ALA A 583 36.62 -3.17 -4.48
CA ALA A 583 37.14 -4.10 -3.49
C ALA A 583 36.10 -4.43 -2.41
N GLU A 584 35.40 -3.43 -1.89
CA GLU A 584 34.29 -3.60 -0.96
C GLU A 584 33.15 -4.43 -1.57
N PHE A 585 32.76 -4.14 -2.81
CA PHE A 585 31.75 -4.91 -3.54
C PHE A 585 32.13 -6.39 -3.66
N ALA A 586 33.39 -6.67 -4.03
CA ALA A 586 33.90 -8.02 -4.15
C ALA A 586 33.97 -8.77 -2.80
N GLN A 587 34.21 -8.05 -1.69
CA GLN A 587 34.23 -8.65 -0.34
C GLN A 587 32.83 -8.93 0.20
N ASN A 588 31.85 -8.09 -0.13
CA ASN A 588 30.47 -8.17 0.38
C ASN A 588 29.54 -9.00 -0.51
N THR A 589 30.06 -9.61 -1.57
CA THR A 589 29.27 -10.45 -2.48
C THR A 589 29.90 -11.84 -2.62
N ASP A 590 29.04 -12.85 -2.74
CA ASP A 590 29.42 -14.22 -3.07
C ASP A 590 29.15 -14.48 -4.57
N ARG A 591 30.12 -15.00 -5.28
CA ARG A 591 29.97 -15.30 -6.72
C ARG A 591 29.35 -16.68 -6.92
N ALA A 592 28.14 -16.71 -7.46
CA ALA A 592 27.44 -17.94 -7.81
C ALA A 592 26.63 -17.77 -9.10
N PHE A 593 26.51 -18.82 -9.91
CA PHE A 593 25.73 -18.82 -11.17
C PHE A 593 26.10 -17.66 -12.13
N GLY A 594 27.39 -17.28 -12.13
CA GLY A 594 27.89 -16.19 -12.97
C GLY A 594 27.45 -14.78 -12.55
N ARG A 595 26.97 -14.60 -11.30
CA ARG A 595 26.54 -13.35 -10.71
C ARG A 595 27.15 -13.14 -9.33
N SER A 596 27.19 -11.89 -8.90
CA SER A 596 27.60 -11.47 -7.56
C SER A 596 26.36 -11.28 -6.69
N TRP A 597 26.24 -12.07 -5.61
CA TRP A 597 25.07 -12.13 -4.76
C TRP A 597 25.35 -11.60 -3.36
N LYS A 598 24.45 -10.78 -2.84
CA LYS A 598 24.35 -10.48 -1.41
C LYS A 598 23.31 -11.38 -0.76
N THR A 599 23.52 -11.78 0.48
CA THR A 599 22.64 -12.69 1.21
C THR A 599 22.28 -12.13 2.58
N ARG A 600 21.00 -12.29 2.97
CA ARG A 600 20.52 -11.91 4.31
C ARG A 600 19.65 -13.00 4.92
N LEU A 601 19.90 -13.30 6.23
CA LEU A 601 19.08 -14.23 7.01
C LEU A 601 18.17 -13.45 7.97
N SER A 602 16.92 -13.90 8.09
CA SER A 602 15.85 -13.25 8.87
C SER A 602 15.08 -14.28 9.69
N PRO A 603 15.44 -14.50 10.97
CA PRO A 603 14.70 -15.37 11.87
C PRO A 603 13.44 -14.71 12.39
N ARG A 604 12.41 -15.51 12.65
CA ARG A 604 11.11 -15.08 13.19
C ARG A 604 10.57 -16.09 14.19
N LEU A 605 9.97 -15.59 15.26
CA LEU A 605 9.36 -16.40 16.30
C LEU A 605 8.08 -15.74 16.77
N GLY A 606 6.98 -16.46 16.69
CA GLY A 606 5.69 -16.04 17.21
C GLY A 606 5.16 -17.07 18.22
N LEU A 607 4.57 -16.58 19.28
CA LEU A 607 3.91 -17.39 20.30
C LEU A 607 2.48 -16.89 20.45
N SER A 608 1.54 -17.80 20.57
CA SER A 608 0.15 -17.48 20.92
C SER A 608 -0.40 -18.56 21.83
N PHE A 609 -1.15 -18.17 22.84
CA PHE A 609 -1.84 -19.15 23.68
C PHE A 609 -3.15 -18.57 24.23
N LYS A 610 -4.11 -19.46 24.40
CA LYS A 610 -5.35 -19.20 25.13
C LYS A 610 -5.10 -19.18 26.60
N VAL A 611 -5.29 -18.05 27.27
CA VAL A 611 -5.28 -17.94 28.73
C VAL A 611 -6.60 -18.48 29.27
N THR A 612 -7.71 -18.14 28.63
CA THR A 612 -9.05 -18.67 28.87
C THR A 612 -9.75 -18.91 27.51
N GLU A 613 -10.99 -19.42 27.53
CA GLU A 613 -11.82 -19.55 26.31
C GLU A 613 -12.05 -18.21 25.59
N ARG A 614 -11.90 -17.09 26.31
CA ARG A 614 -12.18 -15.73 25.83
C ARG A 614 -10.96 -14.82 25.81
N ASP A 615 -9.81 -15.33 26.21
CA ASP A 615 -8.57 -14.58 26.32
C ASP A 615 -7.46 -15.23 25.54
N LYS A 616 -6.82 -14.44 24.70
CA LYS A 616 -5.62 -14.81 23.97
C LYS A 616 -4.49 -13.87 24.36
N PHE A 617 -3.34 -14.41 24.62
CA PHE A 617 -2.08 -13.68 24.71
C PHE A 617 -1.19 -14.07 23.54
N PHE A 618 -0.42 -13.12 23.00
CA PHE A 618 0.56 -13.40 21.96
C PHE A 618 1.83 -12.57 22.16
N PHE A 619 2.92 -13.10 21.62
CA PHE A 619 4.22 -12.46 21.59
C PHE A 619 4.91 -12.78 20.29
N ASN A 620 5.55 -11.78 19.67
CA ASN A 620 6.36 -11.92 18.48
C ASN A 620 7.73 -11.30 18.65
N TYR A 621 8.68 -11.94 18.02
CA TYR A 621 10.02 -11.45 17.79
C TYR A 621 10.43 -11.77 16.36
N GLY A 622 10.96 -10.80 15.62
CA GLY A 622 11.38 -11.04 14.27
C GLY A 622 12.42 -10.07 13.73
N HIS A 623 13.22 -10.61 12.81
CA HIS A 623 14.06 -9.82 11.94
C HIS A 623 13.42 -9.76 10.57
N PHE A 624 13.28 -8.55 10.04
CA PHE A 624 12.72 -8.29 8.73
C PHE A 624 13.75 -7.51 7.92
N SER A 625 13.91 -7.85 6.64
CA SER A 625 14.89 -7.22 5.77
C SER A 625 14.25 -6.80 4.44
N GLN A 626 14.78 -5.71 3.88
CA GLN A 626 14.39 -5.22 2.56
C GLN A 626 15.63 -4.67 1.85
N TRP A 627 15.82 -5.07 0.60
CA TRP A 627 16.88 -4.53 -0.25
C TRP A 627 16.69 -3.04 -0.49
N PRO A 628 17.78 -2.28 -0.72
CA PRO A 628 17.67 -0.87 -1.04
C PRO A 628 16.79 -0.63 -2.26
N ARG A 629 16.06 0.48 -2.28
CA ARG A 629 15.38 0.93 -3.50
C ARG A 629 16.40 1.10 -4.60
N PHE A 630 16.04 0.73 -5.81
CA PHE A 630 16.93 0.81 -6.94
C PHE A 630 17.35 2.26 -7.27
N LEU A 631 16.51 3.23 -6.90
CA LEU A 631 16.85 4.65 -6.96
C LEU A 631 18.09 5.04 -6.14
N TYR A 632 18.46 4.26 -5.12
CA TYR A 632 19.68 4.52 -4.33
C TYR A 632 20.92 3.79 -4.84
N VAL A 633 20.74 2.86 -5.79
CA VAL A 633 21.77 1.94 -6.25
C VAL A 633 22.43 2.42 -7.55
N TYR A 634 21.61 2.75 -8.56
CA TYR A 634 22.07 2.91 -9.94
C TYR A 634 22.38 4.34 -10.40
N PRO A 635 21.90 5.44 -9.77
CA PRO A 635 22.12 6.77 -10.28
C PRO A 635 23.58 7.07 -10.57
N GLN A 636 23.86 7.59 -11.76
CA GLN A 636 25.18 8.13 -12.17
C GLN A 636 26.36 7.16 -12.05
N LEU A 637 26.14 5.84 -12.09
CA LEU A 637 27.22 4.86 -12.00
C LEU A 637 28.17 4.94 -13.19
N THR A 638 27.66 5.30 -14.36
CA THR A 638 28.40 5.39 -15.62
C THR A 638 28.72 6.82 -16.03
N ALA A 639 28.57 7.79 -15.12
CA ALA A 639 28.75 9.20 -15.44
C ALA A 639 30.19 9.54 -15.82
N ASN A 640 30.35 10.18 -16.97
CA ASN A 640 31.63 10.72 -17.47
C ASN A 640 31.70 12.25 -17.33
N THR A 641 30.61 12.89 -16.91
CA THR A 641 30.52 14.31 -16.66
C THR A 641 29.95 14.53 -15.26
N ALA A 642 30.23 15.67 -14.67
CA ALA A 642 29.76 15.98 -13.34
C ALA A 642 29.26 17.41 -13.21
N THR A 643 28.23 17.58 -12.43
CA THR A 643 27.70 18.89 -11.99
C THR A 643 28.35 19.27 -10.65
N LYS A 644 28.24 20.54 -10.28
CA LYS A 644 28.83 21.05 -9.01
C LYS A 644 28.34 20.29 -7.76
N VAL A 645 27.12 19.79 -7.79
CA VAL A 645 26.56 18.91 -6.77
C VAL A 645 25.95 17.68 -7.46
N GLN A 646 26.65 16.58 -7.40
CA GLN A 646 26.30 15.32 -8.06
C GLN A 646 25.74 14.32 -7.05
N LEU A 647 24.57 13.75 -7.32
CA LEU A 647 23.99 12.66 -6.53
C LEU A 647 24.34 11.31 -7.15
N LEU A 648 24.98 10.45 -6.38
CA LEU A 648 25.54 9.20 -6.82
C LEU A 648 24.86 8.00 -6.15
N GLY A 649 24.54 6.99 -6.93
CA GLY A 649 24.12 5.68 -6.43
C GLY A 649 25.25 4.93 -5.74
N ASN A 650 24.89 3.88 -5.00
CA ASN A 650 25.84 3.01 -4.32
C ASN A 650 25.40 1.54 -4.37
N PRO A 651 26.03 0.71 -5.21
CA PRO A 651 25.76 -0.72 -5.25
C PRO A 651 26.22 -1.50 -4.02
N ASN A 652 27.05 -0.88 -3.16
CA ASN A 652 27.50 -1.48 -1.90
C ASN A 652 26.48 -1.41 -0.77
N LEU A 653 25.34 -0.74 -0.99
CA LEU A 653 24.27 -0.68 0.01
C LEU A 653 23.85 -2.08 0.47
N ASP A 654 23.71 -2.23 1.77
CA ASP A 654 23.16 -3.41 2.41
C ASP A 654 21.64 -3.28 2.61
N PRO A 655 20.93 -4.38 2.84
CA PRO A 655 19.52 -4.29 3.13
C PRO A 655 19.28 -3.57 4.46
N LYS A 656 18.26 -2.74 4.50
CA LYS A 656 17.74 -2.23 5.77
C LYS A 656 17.10 -3.37 6.56
N VAL A 657 17.19 -3.31 7.88
CA VAL A 657 16.74 -4.37 8.80
C VAL A 657 15.90 -3.79 9.90
N THR A 658 14.75 -4.39 10.13
CA THR A 658 13.92 -4.15 11.30
C THR A 658 14.07 -5.29 12.29
N VAL A 659 14.26 -4.93 13.54
CA VAL A 659 14.10 -5.84 14.70
C VAL A 659 12.83 -5.41 15.43
N GLU A 660 11.87 -6.30 15.52
CA GLU A 660 10.56 -6.01 16.11
C GLU A 660 10.26 -6.93 17.27
N TYR A 661 9.68 -6.35 18.32
CA TYR A 661 9.07 -7.02 19.44
C TYR A 661 7.63 -6.57 19.57
N GLU A 662 6.74 -7.52 19.69
CA GLU A 662 5.33 -7.26 19.82
C GLU A 662 4.72 -8.19 20.88
N THR A 663 3.83 -7.64 21.69
CA THR A 663 3.03 -8.43 22.63
C THR A 663 1.64 -7.87 22.75
N GLY A 664 0.66 -8.73 22.92
CA GLY A 664 -0.72 -8.28 23.06
C GLY A 664 -1.62 -9.29 23.74
N ILE A 665 -2.73 -8.75 24.17
CA ILE A 665 -3.85 -9.50 24.74
C ILE A 665 -5.12 -9.16 23.97
N GLN A 666 -5.96 -10.17 23.74
CA GLN A 666 -7.29 -10.01 23.15
C GLN A 666 -8.31 -10.66 24.09
N HIS A 667 -9.43 -9.97 24.32
CA HIS A 667 -10.53 -10.45 25.16
C HIS A 667 -11.87 -10.35 24.44
N GLU A 668 -12.70 -11.38 24.59
CA GLU A 668 -14.06 -11.45 24.05
C GLU A 668 -15.10 -11.23 25.15
N PHE A 669 -15.95 -10.23 24.95
CA PHE A 669 -17.05 -9.88 25.87
C PHE A 669 -18.38 -10.38 25.32
N GLY A 670 -19.01 -11.31 26.02
CA GLY A 670 -20.39 -11.74 25.76
C GLY A 670 -20.68 -12.26 24.34
N GLY A 671 -19.67 -12.73 23.62
CA GLY A 671 -19.82 -13.26 22.25
C GLY A 671 -20.06 -12.20 21.17
N LEU A 672 -20.12 -10.92 21.52
CA LEU A 672 -20.50 -9.82 20.61
C LEU A 672 -19.42 -8.76 20.44
N TRP A 673 -18.53 -8.63 21.38
CA TRP A 673 -17.48 -7.64 21.40
C TRP A 673 -16.12 -8.28 21.58
N SER A 674 -15.11 -7.76 20.91
CA SER A 674 -13.73 -8.06 21.24
C SER A 674 -12.97 -6.77 21.49
N ALA A 675 -12.04 -6.83 22.41
CA ALA A 675 -11.05 -5.78 22.63
C ALA A 675 -9.65 -6.40 22.53
N GLY A 676 -8.76 -5.72 21.83
CA GLY A 676 -7.35 -6.08 21.70
C GLY A 676 -6.47 -4.92 22.15
N LEU A 677 -5.46 -5.22 22.95
CA LEU A 677 -4.43 -4.27 23.35
C LEU A 677 -3.08 -4.86 22.94
N THR A 678 -2.36 -4.12 22.11
CA THR A 678 -1.06 -4.52 21.58
C THR A 678 -0.01 -3.48 21.92
N PHE A 679 1.16 -3.91 22.33
CA PHE A 679 2.35 -3.07 22.51
C PHE A 679 3.41 -3.53 21.52
N PHE A 680 4.06 -2.60 20.87
CA PHE A 680 5.14 -2.87 19.93
C PHE A 680 6.35 -1.97 20.15
N ASN A 681 7.52 -2.51 19.85
CA ASN A 681 8.77 -1.78 19.71
C ASN A 681 9.48 -2.27 18.45
N ARG A 682 9.85 -1.33 17.60
CA ARG A 682 10.50 -1.58 16.32
C ARG A 682 11.74 -0.71 16.20
N ASP A 683 12.87 -1.33 15.98
CA ASP A 683 14.14 -0.66 15.66
C ASP A 683 14.51 -0.95 14.20
N ILE A 684 14.68 0.09 13.40
CA ILE A 684 15.02 -0.02 11.98
C ILE A 684 16.43 0.55 11.77
N PHE A 685 17.27 -0.23 11.13
CA PHE A 685 18.68 0.10 10.88
C PHE A 685 19.00 0.03 9.40
N GLY A 686 20.02 0.79 8.99
CA GLY A 686 20.56 0.73 7.65
C GLY A 686 19.69 1.40 6.58
N TYR A 687 18.86 2.37 6.95
CA TYR A 687 18.24 3.24 5.95
C TYR A 687 19.32 3.91 5.10
N ALA A 688 19.05 4.02 3.81
CA ALA A 688 19.86 4.82 2.92
C ALA A 688 19.77 6.30 3.31
N LYS A 689 20.92 6.97 3.29
CA LYS A 689 21.05 8.42 3.42
C LYS A 689 22.10 8.95 2.47
N SER A 690 21.87 10.12 1.94
CA SER A 690 22.86 10.85 1.18
C SER A 690 23.93 11.46 2.10
N VAL A 691 25.18 11.40 1.68
CA VAL A 691 26.34 11.94 2.42
C VAL A 691 27.23 12.68 1.45
N THR A 692 27.60 13.92 1.77
CA THR A 692 28.55 14.71 0.98
C THR A 692 29.95 14.08 1.10
N MET A 693 30.51 13.75 -0.05
CA MET A 693 31.85 13.19 -0.16
C MET A 693 32.90 14.28 -0.07
N LYS A 694 34.19 13.87 -0.03
CA LYS A 694 35.28 14.82 -0.17
C LYS A 694 35.21 15.49 -1.53
N PRO A 695 35.54 16.78 -1.64
CA PRO A 695 35.64 17.48 -2.91
C PRO A 695 36.54 16.73 -3.88
N VAL A 696 36.14 16.69 -5.13
CA VAL A 696 36.91 16.07 -6.23
C VAL A 696 37.18 17.14 -7.27
N ASP A 697 38.43 17.23 -7.71
CA ASP A 697 38.83 18.13 -8.78
C ASP A 697 38.71 17.37 -10.12
N ILE A 698 37.91 17.92 -11.02
CA ILE A 698 37.70 17.40 -12.38
C ILE A 698 38.15 18.44 -13.42
N THR A 699 38.41 17.99 -14.63
CA THR A 699 38.75 18.90 -15.73
C THR A 699 37.53 19.61 -16.26
N ALA A 700 37.69 20.80 -16.84
CA ALA A 700 36.61 21.53 -17.46
C ALA A 700 35.92 20.78 -18.61
N ALA A 701 36.62 19.81 -19.23
CA ALA A 701 36.01 18.93 -20.23
C ALA A 701 35.00 17.93 -19.67
N GLU A 702 35.09 17.65 -18.38
CA GLU A 702 34.19 16.73 -17.65
C GLU A 702 33.00 17.44 -17.02
N THR A 703 32.86 18.77 -17.22
CA THR A 703 31.73 19.55 -16.77
C THR A 703 30.79 19.88 -17.93
N PRO A 704 29.50 19.94 -17.73
CA PRO A 704 28.55 20.40 -18.73
C PRO A 704 28.55 21.93 -18.90
N ASP A 705 29.23 22.69 -18.04
CA ASP A 705 29.29 24.17 -18.10
C ASP A 705 30.41 24.66 -19.01
N PRO A 706 30.09 25.36 -20.16
CA PRO A 706 31.14 25.85 -21.07
C PRO A 706 32.01 26.95 -20.50
N ASN A 707 31.63 27.58 -19.40
CA ASN A 707 32.42 28.63 -18.79
C ASN A 707 33.40 28.08 -17.77
N ASP A 708 33.32 26.82 -17.46
CA ASP A 708 34.31 26.16 -16.63
C ASP A 708 35.61 26.03 -17.43
N VAL A 709 36.68 26.56 -16.92
CA VAL A 709 38.04 26.53 -17.49
C VAL A 709 39.00 25.94 -16.49
N GLY A 710 39.89 25.07 -16.95
CA GLY A 710 40.89 24.44 -16.12
C GLY A 710 40.33 23.33 -15.24
N THR A 711 40.53 23.44 -13.94
CA THR A 711 40.10 22.46 -12.93
C THR A 711 38.87 22.99 -12.20
N VAL A 712 37.83 22.18 -12.06
CA VAL A 712 36.58 22.48 -11.36
C VAL A 712 36.49 21.56 -10.16
N THR A 713 36.30 22.15 -8.95
CA THR A 713 36.04 21.36 -7.74
C THR A 713 34.54 21.09 -7.60
N ILE A 714 34.19 19.82 -7.51
CA ILE A 714 32.83 19.35 -7.29
C ILE A 714 32.68 18.71 -5.90
N ASN A 715 31.46 18.74 -5.36
CA ASN A 715 31.11 18.12 -4.08
C ASN A 715 30.12 16.98 -4.32
N PRO A 716 30.57 15.77 -4.67
CA PRO A 716 29.66 14.68 -4.92
C PRO A 716 28.96 14.24 -3.62
N VAL A 717 27.71 13.82 -3.77
CA VAL A 717 26.89 13.27 -2.67
C VAL A 717 26.55 11.83 -3.04
N ARG A 718 26.74 10.89 -2.12
CA ARG A 718 26.48 9.47 -2.35
C ARG A 718 25.59 8.86 -1.28
N TYR A 719 24.83 7.85 -1.64
CA TYR A 719 24.04 7.09 -0.68
C TYR A 719 24.89 6.09 0.12
N PHE A 720 24.62 6.02 1.42
CA PHE A 720 25.22 5.05 2.35
C PHE A 720 24.16 4.53 3.32
N ASN A 721 24.36 3.33 3.87
CA ASN A 721 23.59 2.86 5.01
C ASN A 721 24.02 3.63 6.26
N GLY A 722 23.13 4.41 6.84
CA GLY A 722 23.54 5.21 7.99
C GLY A 722 22.42 5.81 8.80
N ASP A 723 21.22 5.86 8.27
CA ASP A 723 20.06 6.32 9.02
C ASP A 723 19.41 5.18 9.80
N SER A 724 18.75 5.55 10.88
CA SER A 724 18.01 4.64 11.74
C SER A 724 16.70 5.27 12.19
N ALA A 725 15.72 4.43 12.44
CA ALA A 725 14.47 4.85 13.06
C ALA A 725 14.11 3.91 14.21
N ARG A 726 13.31 4.42 15.12
CA ARG A 726 12.68 3.66 16.19
C ARG A 726 11.24 4.07 16.32
N SER A 727 10.36 3.11 16.37
CA SER A 727 8.95 3.32 16.66
C SER A 727 8.53 2.44 17.81
N LEU A 728 7.86 3.04 18.77
CA LEU A 728 7.25 2.30 19.86
C LEU A 728 5.82 2.81 20.06
N GLY A 729 4.90 1.91 20.40
CA GLY A 729 3.51 2.33 20.57
C GLY A 729 2.64 1.29 21.23
N ALA A 730 1.39 1.70 21.42
CA ALA A 730 0.30 0.90 21.93
C ALA A 730 -0.93 1.08 21.03
N GLU A 731 -1.58 -0.01 20.69
CA GLU A 731 -2.79 -0.07 19.88
C GLU A 731 -3.91 -0.69 20.69
N LEU A 732 -5.03 0.02 20.81
CA LEU A 732 -6.28 -0.51 21.34
C LEU A 732 -7.27 -0.66 20.20
N SER A 733 -7.80 -1.85 20.00
CA SER A 733 -8.85 -2.13 19.03
C SER A 733 -10.09 -2.69 19.71
N ILE A 734 -11.26 -2.22 19.30
CA ILE A 734 -12.55 -2.72 19.77
C ILE A 734 -13.38 -3.04 18.53
N THR A 735 -13.88 -4.25 18.46
CA THR A 735 -14.75 -4.67 17.36
C THR A 735 -16.06 -5.18 17.92
N LYS A 736 -17.15 -4.69 17.37
CA LYS A 736 -18.50 -5.15 17.65
C LYS A 736 -19.02 -5.95 16.45
N ARG A 737 -19.38 -7.19 16.69
CA ARG A 737 -20.07 -8.03 15.71
C ARG A 737 -21.43 -7.48 15.33
N THR A 738 -21.89 -7.86 14.16
CA THR A 738 -23.24 -7.61 13.72
C THR A 738 -24.23 -8.17 14.71
N THR A 739 -24.96 -7.28 15.36
CA THR A 739 -26.20 -7.63 16.04
C THR A 739 -27.34 -7.19 15.17
N ARG A 740 -28.54 -7.27 15.66
CA ARG A 740 -29.78 -6.94 14.92
C ARG A 740 -29.64 -5.74 13.97
N TYR A 741 -28.93 -4.68 14.37
CA TYR A 741 -28.87 -3.43 13.59
C TYR A 741 -27.50 -2.79 13.51
N LEU A 742 -26.62 -3.07 14.46
CA LEU A 742 -25.38 -2.30 14.62
C LEU A 742 -24.13 -3.20 14.54
N THR A 743 -23.22 -2.83 13.65
CA THR A 743 -21.85 -3.34 13.54
C THR A 743 -20.88 -2.18 13.69
N GLY A 744 -19.71 -2.40 14.21
CA GLY A 744 -18.74 -1.32 14.29
C GLY A 744 -17.36 -1.73 14.76
N SER A 745 -16.43 -0.81 14.60
CA SER A 745 -15.07 -0.93 15.10
C SER A 745 -14.59 0.42 15.61
N ALA A 746 -13.70 0.40 16.58
CA ALA A 746 -12.99 1.56 17.06
C ALA A 746 -11.54 1.20 17.30
N SER A 747 -10.62 2.11 16.99
CA SER A 747 -9.20 1.98 17.28
C SER A 747 -8.65 3.25 17.89
N LEU A 748 -7.70 3.08 18.80
CA LEU A 748 -6.86 4.13 19.35
C LEU A 748 -5.42 3.66 19.22
N GLU A 749 -4.61 4.46 18.58
CA GLU A 749 -3.18 4.27 18.48
C GLU A 749 -2.45 5.38 19.23
N LEU A 750 -1.46 4.98 19.99
CA LEU A 750 -0.50 5.86 20.64
C LEU A 750 0.89 5.44 20.18
N GLN A 751 1.59 6.29 19.43
CA GLN A 751 2.92 5.95 18.97
C GLN A 751 3.91 7.10 19.09
N ARG A 752 5.19 6.75 19.09
CA ARG A 752 6.28 7.67 18.96
C ARG A 752 7.32 7.12 18.00
N SER A 753 7.45 7.76 16.87
CA SER A 753 8.41 7.40 15.82
C SER A 753 9.50 8.45 15.72
N THR A 754 10.74 8.04 15.95
CA THR A 754 11.91 8.91 15.95
C THR A 754 12.99 8.33 15.04
N GLY A 755 13.77 9.18 14.43
CA GLY A 755 14.85 8.76 13.53
C GLY A 755 15.90 9.83 13.34
N THR A 756 16.94 9.52 12.58
CA THR A 756 17.98 10.46 12.23
C THR A 756 17.51 11.41 11.13
N ASN A 757 16.84 10.90 10.09
CA ASN A 757 16.24 11.70 9.03
C ASN A 757 14.91 11.10 8.56
N SER A 758 14.01 11.98 8.14
CA SER A 758 12.76 11.56 7.47
C SER A 758 12.99 11.26 5.98
N ASP A 759 14.00 11.85 5.36
CA ASP A 759 14.30 11.74 3.93
C ASP A 759 15.74 11.25 3.71
N ALA A 760 15.94 10.35 2.75
CA ALA A 760 17.25 9.87 2.36
C ALA A 760 18.11 10.98 1.70
N ASP A 761 17.48 11.94 1.04
CA ASP A 761 18.11 12.98 0.23
C ASP A 761 18.44 14.25 1.02
N ALA A 762 18.24 14.26 2.32
CA ALA A 762 18.40 15.45 3.14
C ALA A 762 19.75 16.17 2.95
N ALA A 763 20.88 15.45 2.89
CA ALA A 763 22.18 16.06 2.66
C ALA A 763 22.38 16.56 1.22
N TYR A 764 21.84 15.86 0.25
CA TYR A 764 21.85 16.29 -1.15
C TYR A 764 21.05 17.59 -1.34
N LEU A 765 19.83 17.64 -0.79
CA LEU A 765 18.98 18.83 -0.87
C LEU A 765 19.63 20.03 -0.18
N GLN A 766 20.30 19.80 0.95
CA GLN A 766 21.06 20.83 1.62
C GLN A 766 22.25 21.32 0.77
N ALA A 767 22.98 20.41 0.14
CA ALA A 767 24.11 20.76 -0.71
C ALA A 767 23.69 21.47 -2.00
N ALA A 768 22.60 21.00 -2.62
CA ALA A 768 22.11 21.51 -3.90
C ALA A 768 21.35 22.83 -3.77
N PHE A 769 20.55 22.99 -2.72
CA PHE A 769 19.61 24.10 -2.57
C PHE A 769 19.86 24.97 -1.32
N GLY A 770 20.81 24.59 -0.49
CA GLY A 770 21.11 25.30 0.77
C GLY A 770 20.03 25.17 1.84
N GLN A 771 19.03 24.32 1.61
CA GLN A 771 17.94 24.05 2.54
C GLN A 771 17.64 22.53 2.52
N ASP A 772 17.37 21.95 3.69
CA ASP A 772 16.68 20.67 3.71
C ASP A 772 15.19 20.92 3.37
N ASN A 773 14.46 19.90 2.98
CA ASN A 773 12.99 19.97 2.70
C ASN A 773 12.16 20.47 3.91
N GLN A 774 12.80 20.74 5.05
CA GLN A 774 12.18 21.16 6.29
C GLN A 774 12.53 22.61 6.66
N GLY A 775 13.20 23.35 5.77
CA GLY A 775 13.50 24.78 5.93
C GLY A 775 14.57 25.08 6.98
N SER A 776 15.33 24.09 7.45
CA SER A 776 16.38 24.30 8.44
C SER A 776 17.77 24.24 7.81
N ALA A 777 18.37 25.40 7.63
CA ALA A 777 19.79 25.50 7.39
C ALA A 777 20.57 24.92 8.58
N ASN A 778 21.44 23.96 8.34
CA ASN A 778 22.40 23.41 9.31
C ASN A 778 21.90 22.46 10.40
N LEU A 779 21.09 21.50 10.09
CA LEU A 779 20.80 20.42 11.04
C LEU A 779 21.10 19.02 10.49
N ALA A 780 22.33 18.79 10.04
CA ALA A 780 22.91 17.46 10.04
C ALA A 780 23.14 17.00 11.50
N SER A 781 22.09 16.95 12.28
CA SER A 781 22.15 16.48 13.66
C SER A 781 22.11 14.97 13.63
N LEU A 782 23.14 14.33 14.18
CA LEU A 782 23.15 12.91 14.54
C LEU A 782 22.13 12.59 15.64
N ALA A 783 21.45 13.58 16.19
CA ALA A 783 20.45 13.42 17.23
C ALA A 783 19.13 12.91 16.63
N ARG A 784 18.55 11.89 17.25
CA ARG A 784 17.22 11.41 16.90
C ARG A 784 16.16 12.47 17.16
N ALA A 785 15.32 12.72 16.17
CA ALA A 785 14.16 13.61 16.24
C ALA A 785 12.90 12.84 15.86
N PRO A 786 11.70 13.34 16.19
CA PRO A 786 10.48 12.81 15.60
C PRO A 786 10.56 12.80 14.07
N LEU A 787 9.95 11.79 13.45
CA LEU A 787 9.84 11.71 11.99
C LEU A 787 8.67 12.57 11.51
N LEU A 788 8.69 12.96 10.22
CA LEU A 788 7.68 13.83 9.64
C LEU A 788 6.27 13.25 9.74
N TRP A 789 6.16 11.93 9.59
CA TRP A 789 4.90 11.18 9.67
C TRP A 789 4.58 10.66 11.09
N ASP A 790 5.37 11.06 12.11
CA ASP A 790 5.07 10.67 13.48
C ASP A 790 3.77 11.34 13.94
N LYS A 791 2.79 10.53 14.29
CA LYS A 791 1.51 10.95 14.86
C LYS A 791 1.39 10.38 16.26
N PRO A 792 1.53 11.22 17.29
CA PRO A 792 1.51 10.75 18.67
C PRO A 792 0.26 10.00 19.08
N TRP A 793 -0.86 10.27 18.43
CA TRP A 793 -2.11 9.56 18.62
C TRP A 793 -2.98 9.63 17.37
N SER A 794 -3.75 8.58 17.14
CA SER A 794 -4.84 8.53 16.16
C SER A 794 -6.02 7.75 16.71
N VAL A 795 -7.25 8.14 16.32
CA VAL A 795 -8.50 7.48 16.65
C VAL A 795 -9.31 7.29 15.38
N SER A 796 -9.83 6.11 15.19
CA SER A 796 -10.80 5.82 14.12
C SER A 796 -12.00 5.09 14.72
N MET A 797 -13.21 5.51 14.36
CA MET A 797 -14.45 4.84 14.76
C MET A 797 -15.36 4.69 13.53
N ASN A 798 -15.75 3.46 13.27
CA ASN A 798 -16.67 3.13 12.19
C ASN A 798 -17.91 2.43 12.77
N ALA A 799 -19.09 2.94 12.47
CA ALA A 799 -20.35 2.39 12.90
C ALA A 799 -21.29 2.24 11.71
N ASP A 800 -21.79 1.05 11.48
CA ASP A 800 -22.77 0.74 10.44
C ASP A 800 -24.09 0.32 11.09
N PHE A 801 -25.15 1.07 10.83
CA PHE A 801 -26.50 0.80 11.26
C PHE A 801 -27.34 0.39 10.06
N ALA A 802 -27.87 -0.81 10.05
CA ALA A 802 -28.63 -1.36 8.93
C ALA A 802 -30.02 -1.87 9.39
N VAL A 803 -31.04 -1.56 8.61
CA VAL A 803 -32.43 -2.00 8.84
C VAL A 803 -32.88 -2.87 7.70
N ALA A 804 -33.16 -4.12 8.03
CA ALA A 804 -33.61 -5.11 7.08
C ALA A 804 -35.12 -5.01 6.80
N GLU A 805 -35.60 -5.82 5.84
CA GLU A 805 -37.00 -5.77 5.41
C GLU A 805 -37.98 -6.28 6.47
N LYS A 806 -37.63 -7.37 7.16
CA LYS A 806 -38.55 -8.04 8.12
C LYS A 806 -38.33 -7.54 9.56
N ASP A 807 -37.12 -7.12 9.88
CA ASP A 807 -36.74 -6.65 11.21
C ASP A 807 -36.59 -5.13 11.20
N ARG A 808 -37.55 -4.41 11.73
CA ARG A 808 -37.62 -2.96 11.71
C ARG A 808 -37.74 -2.43 13.14
N PRO A 809 -36.78 -1.63 13.61
CA PRO A 809 -36.86 -1.02 14.92
C PRO A 809 -37.97 0.01 14.98
N GLU A 810 -38.58 0.12 16.15
CA GLU A 810 -39.51 1.21 16.48
C GLU A 810 -38.79 2.26 17.34
N LEU A 811 -38.81 3.48 16.86
CA LEU A 811 -38.27 4.64 17.58
C LEU A 811 -39.37 5.64 17.82
N LEU A 812 -39.63 5.97 19.08
CA LEU A 812 -40.70 6.91 19.49
C LEU A 812 -42.08 6.56 18.90
N GLY A 813 -42.41 5.26 18.80
CA GLY A 813 -43.67 4.79 18.25
C GLY A 813 -43.75 4.77 16.71
N TRP A 814 -42.67 5.15 16.04
CA TRP A 814 -42.57 5.10 14.59
C TRP A 814 -41.72 3.91 14.14
N ARG A 815 -42.29 3.06 13.32
CA ARG A 815 -41.61 1.90 12.75
C ARG A 815 -40.74 2.33 11.56
N MET A 816 -39.43 2.16 11.67
CA MET A 816 -38.49 2.60 10.63
C MET A 816 -38.79 1.95 9.28
N PRO A 817 -38.54 2.65 8.15
CA PRO A 817 -38.68 2.07 6.82
C PRO A 817 -37.68 0.91 6.64
N PRO A 818 -37.99 -0.11 5.83
CA PRO A 818 -37.08 -1.23 5.59
C PRO A 818 -35.94 -0.88 4.62
N ASN A 819 -34.95 -1.74 4.55
CA ASN A 819 -33.93 -1.78 3.49
C ASN A 819 -33.14 -0.47 3.34
N TRP A 820 -32.50 -0.01 4.41
CA TRP A 820 -31.57 1.09 4.40
C TRP A 820 -30.40 0.87 5.37
N SER A 821 -29.29 1.55 5.13
CA SER A 821 -28.17 1.58 6.05
C SER A 821 -27.62 2.99 6.19
N LEU A 822 -27.01 3.22 7.34
CA LEU A 822 -26.28 4.45 7.68
C LEU A 822 -24.93 4.04 8.22
N ASN A 823 -23.89 4.40 7.52
CA ASN A 823 -22.52 4.27 8.00
C ASN A 823 -22.00 5.63 8.45
N VAL A 824 -21.35 5.67 9.60
CA VAL A 824 -20.69 6.86 10.15
C VAL A 824 -19.25 6.49 10.46
N LEU A 825 -18.34 7.16 9.81
CA LEU A 825 -16.91 7.05 10.01
C LEU A 825 -16.38 8.35 10.61
N TRP A 826 -15.85 8.28 11.82
CA TRP A 826 -15.13 9.38 12.46
C TRP A 826 -13.66 9.03 12.61
N GLN A 827 -12.81 9.94 12.17
CA GLN A 827 -11.37 9.86 12.31
C GLN A 827 -10.86 11.13 12.95
N SER A 828 -9.91 11.00 13.85
CA SER A 828 -9.21 12.12 14.44
C SER A 828 -7.78 11.74 14.78
N GLU A 829 -6.84 12.64 14.54
CA GLU A 829 -5.42 12.39 14.75
C GLU A 829 -4.64 13.65 15.15
N ALA A 830 -3.47 13.46 15.70
CA ALA A 830 -2.55 14.56 15.94
C ALA A 830 -2.20 15.25 14.62
N GLY A 831 -2.10 16.57 14.65
CA GLY A 831 -1.66 17.35 13.49
C GLY A 831 -0.24 17.02 13.07
N GLN A 832 0.16 17.55 11.93
CA GLN A 832 1.48 17.33 11.36
C GLN A 832 2.61 17.81 12.28
N ARG A 833 3.71 17.05 12.32
CA ARG A 833 4.93 17.46 12.98
C ARG A 833 5.57 18.65 12.27
N TYR A 834 6.05 19.64 13.05
CA TYR A 834 6.79 20.78 12.54
C TYR A 834 7.93 21.21 13.48
N THR A 835 8.92 21.90 12.90
CA THR A 835 10.01 22.53 13.64
C THR A 835 9.59 23.95 13.97
N PRO A 836 9.45 24.33 15.24
CA PRO A 836 9.09 25.70 15.58
C PRO A 836 10.21 26.66 15.21
N MET A 837 9.84 27.85 14.72
CA MET A 837 10.77 28.90 14.29
C MET A 837 10.40 30.23 14.93
N THR A 838 11.43 31.05 15.19
CA THR A 838 11.30 32.44 15.62
C THR A 838 12.02 33.33 14.61
N TYR A 839 11.37 34.42 14.23
CA TYR A 839 11.96 35.41 13.35
C TYR A 839 12.44 36.61 14.17
N ILE A 840 13.76 36.88 14.12
CA ILE A 840 14.38 38.08 14.63
C ILE A 840 15.11 38.71 13.46
N ALA A 841 14.59 39.79 12.89
CA ALA A 841 15.13 40.41 11.70
C ALA A 841 16.61 40.69 11.77
N PRO A 842 17.42 40.42 10.73
CA PRO A 842 17.04 39.88 9.44
C PRO A 842 17.08 38.35 9.31
N SER A 843 17.17 37.60 10.39
CA SER A 843 17.47 36.18 10.40
C SER A 843 16.34 35.33 11.01
N ARG A 844 16.25 34.07 10.59
CA ARG A 844 15.37 33.06 11.17
C ARG A 844 16.16 32.21 12.15
N TYR A 845 15.57 31.89 13.26
CA TYR A 845 16.15 31.03 14.28
C TYR A 845 15.21 29.86 14.58
N LEU A 846 15.76 28.70 14.85
CA LEU A 846 15.02 27.57 15.36
C LEU A 846 14.64 27.84 16.81
N ASP A 847 13.35 27.75 17.13
CA ASP A 847 12.82 27.89 18.48
C ASP A 847 12.52 26.51 19.11
N GLY A 848 13.40 25.58 18.87
CA GLY A 848 13.27 24.22 19.40
C GLY A 848 14.02 23.19 18.56
N SER A 849 13.87 21.92 18.96
CA SER A 849 14.42 20.82 18.22
C SER A 849 13.57 20.50 16.98
N ARG A 850 14.21 19.83 16.01
CA ARG A 850 13.58 19.43 14.75
C ARG A 850 12.31 18.62 15.01
N LEU A 851 11.19 18.99 14.34
CA LEU A 851 9.88 18.32 14.39
C LEU A 851 9.34 18.09 15.81
N SER A 852 9.70 18.98 16.75
CA SER A 852 9.38 18.80 18.17
C SER A 852 7.92 19.07 18.53
N ARG A 853 7.20 19.82 17.70
CA ARG A 853 5.78 20.17 17.94
C ARG A 853 4.85 19.58 16.90
N THR A 854 3.57 19.51 17.26
CA THR A 854 2.46 19.12 16.38
C THR A 854 1.58 20.32 16.10
N GLY A 855 1.08 20.43 14.88
CA GLY A 855 0.08 21.40 14.48
C GLY A 855 -1.31 21.10 15.05
N PRO A 856 -2.34 21.82 14.58
CA PRO A 856 -3.73 21.57 14.98
C PRO A 856 -4.16 20.14 14.67
N LEU A 857 -5.03 19.60 15.52
CA LEU A 857 -5.59 18.28 15.31
C LEU A 857 -6.32 18.20 13.96
N LYS A 858 -6.26 17.05 13.34
CA LYS A 858 -7.07 16.72 12.18
C LYS A 858 -8.29 15.92 12.62
N SER A 859 -9.44 16.18 12.03
CA SER A 859 -10.65 15.43 12.30
C SER A 859 -11.58 15.44 11.10
N SER A 860 -12.20 14.31 10.81
CA SER A 860 -13.23 14.20 9.78
C SER A 860 -14.35 13.27 10.23
N VAL A 861 -15.58 13.63 9.86
CA VAL A 861 -16.75 12.76 9.99
C VAL A 861 -17.31 12.54 8.60
N ASN A 862 -17.31 11.29 8.16
CA ASN A 862 -17.83 10.88 6.87
C ASN A 862 -19.07 10.03 7.08
N VAL A 863 -20.10 10.26 6.28
CA VAL A 863 -21.39 9.60 6.43
C VAL A 863 -21.85 9.04 5.09
N ARG A 864 -22.32 7.81 5.08
CA ARG A 864 -22.97 7.21 3.93
C ARG A 864 -24.36 6.71 4.32
N PHE A 865 -25.37 7.25 3.69
CA PHE A 865 -26.73 6.74 3.75
C PHE A 865 -27.04 5.96 2.47
N SER A 866 -27.59 4.76 2.59
CA SER A 866 -27.98 3.93 1.44
C SER A 866 -29.40 3.42 1.63
N LYS A 867 -30.17 3.47 0.55
CA LYS A 867 -31.52 2.90 0.46
C LYS A 867 -31.57 1.95 -0.73
N PHE A 868 -32.11 0.74 -0.54
CA PHE A 868 -32.23 -0.20 -1.62
C PHE A 868 -33.65 -0.76 -1.80
N TRP A 869 -33.97 -1.13 -3.01
CA TRP A 869 -35.20 -1.76 -3.41
C TRP A 869 -34.90 -3.08 -4.12
N LYS A 870 -35.61 -4.11 -3.79
CA LYS A 870 -35.59 -5.41 -4.46
C LYS A 870 -36.80 -5.52 -5.40
N PHE A 871 -36.59 -5.75 -6.68
CA PHE A 871 -37.68 -5.88 -7.67
C PHE A 871 -38.01 -7.34 -7.93
N HIS A 872 -37.01 -8.19 -8.04
CA HIS A 872 -37.13 -9.65 -8.13
C HIS A 872 -36.23 -10.29 -7.06
N LYS A 873 -36.17 -11.61 -7.02
CA LYS A 873 -35.38 -12.30 -5.98
C LYS A 873 -33.94 -11.83 -5.90
N ARG A 874 -33.40 -11.28 -6.99
CA ARG A 874 -31.97 -10.87 -7.09
C ARG A 874 -31.75 -9.43 -7.50
N ASP A 875 -32.69 -8.84 -8.26
CA ASP A 875 -32.54 -7.49 -8.77
C ASP A 875 -32.59 -6.45 -7.64
N ARG A 876 -31.55 -5.69 -7.50
CA ARG A 876 -31.42 -4.69 -6.44
C ARG A 876 -31.00 -3.35 -7.03
N LEU A 877 -31.83 -2.34 -6.84
CA LEU A 877 -31.47 -0.94 -7.05
C LEU A 877 -31.06 -0.33 -5.70
N THR A 878 -29.91 0.29 -5.65
CA THR A 878 -29.43 1.00 -4.46
C THR A 878 -29.20 2.47 -4.82
N MET A 879 -29.69 3.37 -3.99
CA MET A 879 -29.35 4.78 -4.00
C MET A 879 -28.55 5.10 -2.74
N SER A 880 -27.50 5.87 -2.89
CA SER A 880 -26.65 6.30 -1.79
C SER A 880 -26.41 7.80 -1.81
N LEU A 881 -26.23 8.34 -0.64
CA LEU A 881 -25.75 9.70 -0.38
C LEU A 881 -24.50 9.55 0.48
N GLU A 882 -23.41 10.09 0.01
CA GLU A 882 -22.16 10.18 0.76
C GLU A 882 -21.83 11.62 1.06
N VAL A 883 -21.43 11.87 2.29
CA VAL A 883 -20.93 13.17 2.76
C VAL A 883 -19.58 12.93 3.40
N ARG A 884 -18.56 13.60 2.90
CA ARG A 884 -17.22 13.59 3.50
C ARG A 884 -16.98 14.92 4.19
N ASN A 885 -16.22 14.86 5.27
CA ASN A 885 -15.94 16.01 6.12
C ASN A 885 -17.22 16.81 6.46
N LEU A 886 -18.20 16.10 7.03
CA LEU A 886 -19.57 16.62 7.32
C LEU A 886 -19.56 17.98 8.01
N PHE A 887 -18.61 18.23 8.90
CA PHE A 887 -18.51 19.49 9.65
C PHE A 887 -17.61 20.53 8.97
N ASN A 888 -17.12 20.24 7.76
CA ASN A 888 -16.20 21.09 7.01
C ASN A 888 -15.00 21.56 7.84
N HIS A 889 -14.44 20.64 8.64
CA HIS A 889 -13.28 20.93 9.47
C HIS A 889 -12.04 21.17 8.60
N LYS A 890 -11.29 22.24 8.89
CA LYS A 890 -10.05 22.55 8.19
C LYS A 890 -8.92 21.65 8.71
N ASN A 891 -8.57 20.65 7.96
CA ASN A 891 -7.45 19.77 8.24
C ASN A 891 -6.22 20.28 7.52
N TYR A 892 -5.20 20.69 8.25
CA TYR A 892 -3.99 21.27 7.67
C TYR A 892 -2.96 20.20 7.33
N ARG A 893 -2.51 20.17 6.07
CA ARG A 893 -1.35 19.38 5.62
C ARG A 893 -0.04 20.04 6.00
N ARG A 894 0.00 21.36 6.00
CA ARG A 894 1.16 22.15 6.41
C ARG A 894 0.74 23.23 7.40
N VAL A 895 1.62 23.48 8.36
CA VAL A 895 1.42 24.48 9.39
C VAL A 895 2.49 25.56 9.32
N ASN A 896 2.12 26.75 9.71
CA ASN A 896 3.06 27.85 9.84
C ASN A 896 4.01 27.58 11.01
N PRO A 897 5.32 27.43 10.77
CA PRO A 897 6.28 27.08 11.83
C PRO A 897 6.46 28.16 12.91
N PHE A 898 6.04 29.40 12.64
CA PHE A 898 6.13 30.49 13.59
C PHE A 898 4.93 30.51 14.55
N THR A 899 3.75 30.20 14.08
CA THR A 899 2.54 30.22 14.89
C THR A 899 2.13 28.85 15.42
N GLY A 900 2.52 27.78 14.69
CA GLY A 900 2.09 26.40 14.97
C GLY A 900 0.64 26.11 14.59
N ASP A 901 0.00 27.01 13.84
CA ASP A 901 -1.37 26.90 13.34
C ASP A 901 -1.36 26.84 11.80
N GLY A 902 -2.51 26.62 11.17
CA GLY A 902 -2.64 26.77 9.73
C GLY A 902 -2.29 28.18 9.26
N TYR A 903 -1.75 28.28 8.06
CA TYR A 903 -1.47 29.59 7.47
C TYR A 903 -2.75 30.42 7.34
N LYS A 904 -2.68 31.67 7.80
CA LYS A 904 -3.76 32.64 7.76
C LYS A 904 -3.37 33.83 6.90
N LEU A 905 -4.34 34.51 6.35
CA LEU A 905 -4.11 35.74 5.63
C LEU A 905 -3.40 36.75 6.53
N GLY A 906 -2.23 37.21 6.11
CA GLY A 906 -1.39 38.13 6.89
C GLY A 906 -0.28 37.44 7.69
N ASP A 907 -0.22 36.12 7.69
CA ASP A 907 0.88 35.39 8.31
C ASP A 907 2.17 35.56 7.49
N PHE A 908 3.30 35.63 8.20
CA PHE A 908 4.61 35.62 7.55
C PHE A 908 4.94 34.23 6.99
N ASN A 909 5.31 34.17 5.70
CA ASN A 909 5.77 32.92 5.07
C ASN A 909 7.30 32.91 5.00
N PRO A 910 7.96 32.04 5.76
CA PRO A 910 9.42 31.97 5.80
C PRO A 910 10.06 31.36 4.55
N GLN A 911 9.33 30.65 3.70
CA GLN A 911 9.87 30.09 2.47
C GLN A 911 10.18 31.14 1.42
N TRP A 912 9.61 32.33 1.58
CA TRP A 912 9.92 33.48 0.76
C TRP A 912 11.01 34.30 1.48
N SER A 913 12.24 33.96 1.26
CA SER A 913 13.30 34.98 1.40
C SER A 913 12.95 36.04 0.38
N ASP A 914 12.35 37.12 0.83
CA ASP A 914 11.94 38.21 -0.02
C ASP A 914 13.14 38.68 -0.86
N PRO A 915 13.20 38.38 -2.18
CA PRO A 915 14.25 38.93 -3.03
C PRO A 915 14.20 40.45 -3.09
N ARG A 916 13.08 41.08 -2.68
CA ARG A 916 12.84 42.51 -2.66
C ARG A 916 13.26 43.15 -1.35
N ALA A 917 13.36 42.41 -0.24
CA ALA A 917 14.00 42.94 0.97
C ALA A 917 15.45 43.35 0.70
N ASN A 918 16.08 42.72 -0.28
CA ASN A 918 17.39 43.11 -0.80
C ASN A 918 17.33 44.27 -1.81
N GLN A 919 16.14 44.74 -2.21
CA GLN A 919 15.96 45.84 -3.17
C GLN A 919 15.41 47.10 -2.52
N GLY A 920 15.30 47.18 -1.21
CA GLY A 920 14.91 48.41 -0.48
C GLY A 920 13.44 48.77 -0.59
N LEU A 921 12.57 47.82 -0.94
CA LEU A 921 11.12 48.03 -1.00
C LEU A 921 10.51 48.00 0.42
N ASP A 922 9.59 48.92 0.68
CA ASP A 922 8.93 49.07 1.99
C ASP A 922 8.06 47.83 2.33
N PRO A 923 8.44 47.04 3.36
CA PRO A 923 7.69 45.85 3.72
C PRO A 923 6.26 46.13 4.18
N SER A 924 5.93 47.37 4.58
CA SER A 924 4.64 47.71 5.19
C SER A 924 3.50 47.90 4.19
N THR A 925 3.80 48.26 2.95
CA THR A 925 2.83 48.46 1.87
C THR A 925 2.65 47.19 1.02
N ASP A 926 3.73 46.46 0.81
CA ASP A 926 3.70 45.24 -0.03
C ASP A 926 3.25 44.02 0.77
N LEU A 927 3.48 43.94 2.07
CA LEU A 927 2.99 42.86 2.94
C LEU A 927 1.47 42.63 2.84
N LYS A 928 0.67 43.71 2.64
CA LYS A 928 -0.78 43.58 2.46
C LYS A 928 -1.15 42.93 1.10
N GLN A 929 -0.36 43.16 0.07
CA GLN A 929 -0.55 42.53 -1.22
C GLN A 929 -0.01 41.10 -1.20
N TYR A 930 1.12 40.89 -0.59
CA TYR A 930 1.71 39.58 -0.29
C TYR A 930 0.81 38.74 0.63
N ALA A 931 0.22 39.31 1.65
CA ALA A 931 -0.70 38.63 2.55
C ALA A 931 -1.93 38.07 1.82
N LYS A 932 -2.28 38.61 0.67
CA LYS A 932 -3.35 38.04 -0.19
C LYS A 932 -2.93 36.79 -0.95
N GLU A 933 -1.63 36.53 -1.09
CA GLU A 933 -1.06 35.48 -1.95
C GLU A 933 -0.52 34.27 -1.14
N ILE A 934 -0.47 34.34 0.19
CA ILE A 934 0.32 33.43 1.04
C ILE A 934 -0.44 32.18 1.49
N VAL A 935 -1.77 32.12 1.41
CA VAL A 935 -2.49 30.91 1.81
C VAL A 935 -2.60 29.96 0.62
N ASP A 936 -1.69 29.01 0.56
CA ASP A 936 -1.73 27.96 -0.44
C ASP A 936 -2.86 26.98 -0.11
N PRO A 937 -3.85 26.79 -1.00
CA PRO A 937 -4.97 25.89 -0.77
C PRO A 937 -4.53 24.42 -0.65
N SER A 938 -3.39 24.03 -1.20
CA SER A 938 -2.85 22.68 -1.06
C SER A 938 -2.36 22.35 0.36
N TYR A 939 -2.22 23.36 1.23
CA TYR A 939 -1.88 23.17 2.64
C TYR A 939 -3.05 22.68 3.49
N ILE A 940 -4.24 22.61 2.92
CA ILE A 940 -5.46 22.14 3.57
C ILE A 940 -5.94 20.89 2.83
N GLU A 941 -6.45 19.91 3.57
CA GLU A 941 -7.06 18.71 3.01
C GLU A 941 -8.45 19.01 2.44
N ASP A 942 -9.06 18.02 1.79
CA ASP A 942 -10.34 18.15 1.13
C ASP A 942 -11.42 18.73 2.04
N PRO A 943 -12.17 19.75 1.54
CA PRO A 943 -13.29 20.34 2.25
C PRO A 943 -14.49 19.38 2.30
N PHE A 944 -15.61 19.86 2.82
CA PHE A 944 -16.90 19.19 2.70
C PHE A 944 -17.20 18.80 1.25
N THR A 945 -17.55 17.55 1.04
CA THR A 945 -18.02 17.05 -0.27
C THR A 945 -19.25 16.19 -0.10
N MET A 946 -20.15 16.20 -1.10
CA MET A 946 -21.36 15.41 -1.12
C MET A 946 -21.54 14.74 -2.47
N GLN A 947 -21.76 13.43 -2.47
CA GLN A 947 -21.90 12.64 -3.70
C GLN A 947 -23.19 11.80 -3.66
N TRP A 948 -23.85 11.68 -4.80
CA TRP A 948 -25.01 10.83 -5.02
C TRP A 948 -24.60 9.60 -5.82
N GLY A 949 -25.08 8.44 -5.38
CA GLY A 949 -24.78 7.19 -6.05
C GLY A 949 -26.04 6.43 -6.41
N VAL A 950 -26.02 5.78 -7.57
CA VAL A 950 -27.02 4.82 -8.00
C VAL A 950 -26.30 3.56 -8.46
N SER A 951 -26.70 2.40 -7.94
CA SER A 951 -26.19 1.13 -8.40
C SER A 951 -27.28 0.13 -8.63
N TYR A 952 -27.13 -0.67 -9.68
CA TYR A 952 -28.02 -1.77 -10.03
C TYR A 952 -27.22 -3.07 -10.09
N SER A 953 -27.75 -4.11 -9.44
CA SER A 953 -27.15 -5.46 -9.47
C SER A 953 -28.24 -6.48 -9.78
N TRP A 954 -27.89 -7.53 -10.54
CA TRP A 954 -28.79 -8.62 -10.95
C TRP A 954 -28.10 -9.97 -11.00
#